data_4ca1e4ef951d47a4448ecd1e20d265e8
#
_entry.id   4ca1e4ef951d47a4448ecd1e20d265e8
#
_cell.length_a   1.000
_cell.length_b   1.000
_cell.length_c   1.000
_cell.angle_alpha   90.00
_cell.angle_beta   90.00
_cell.angle_gamma   90.00
#
_symmetry.space_group_name_H-M   'P 1'
#
loop_
_entity.id
_entity.type
_entity.pdbx_description
1 polymer ?
#
loop_
_entity_poly.entity_id
_entity_poly.type
_entity_poly.pdbx_seq_one_letter_code
_entity_poly.pdbx_strand_id
1 'polypeptide(L)'
;MKLFTQMDRSKLAGISCVLAVIIFMAVNIFANTTFRGIEVDLTEERLFTLSDGTREILKDINEPLTVRLFISKRLVELNPSHATYGDRVRELLERYVDISDGKIKLELYNPEPFTDEEDLAVAFGLQGVPLDSTGDLGYYGLVATNSVDDMERIAYLSPERESFLEYDLSKMVFKLANDKKPLVGLISSLPVAGGPRTQGGQAWAFVEQVREFFDVTTIALTDKRIPDDVDALLIVHPTGLSDHLMYSIDQFILRGGKALVYVDANSEIEVAMARGRGNVGPSRFDKILNSWGVELVAGKVLGDTETARRVNVNLRGQTAVSDYVTWLSMLPANFKSDDAITADLQRITFASPGILKPIDGKGTTLLPLIQTGTQSMEIDVAKVRTNPDVIGLFREYVPSGETRTLAARVIGKPTTAFPDGPPPLPEGQIALPGDATSESHITTAAKDVSVVVVSDVDMLHEQFWMETRQLFSQTFNVPFANNADFAVNALENMSGGTALMSLRARSQAFRSFTYVDDVRKEAERQFRDKEQELAKQLETIKTELAELLNREQAGGELIIGPQDKAKAEEYRRQMITLRKELRDVQYSLRKDIDDLDALLKFINIAAIPLLLGAVALIWLLVGRARRARRYRLREA
;
A
#
# COMPACT_ATOMS: atom_id res chain seq x y z
N MET A 1 54.15 -41.92 -21.38
CA MET A 1 54.63 -40.60 -21.82
C MET A 1 55.33 -40.61 -23.19
N LYS A 2 55.72 -41.74 -23.76
CA LYS A 2 56.36 -41.82 -25.09
C LYS A 2 55.38 -41.83 -26.28
N LEU A 3 54.08 -41.97 -26.09
CA LEU A 3 53.05 -41.99 -27.17
C LEU A 3 52.69 -40.59 -27.71
N PHE A 4 52.95 -39.53 -26.96
CA PHE A 4 52.55 -38.15 -27.36
C PHE A 4 53.67 -37.41 -28.12
N THR A 5 54.89 -37.92 -28.13
CA THR A 5 56.05 -37.23 -28.78
C THR A 5 56.18 -37.51 -30.29
N GLN A 6 55.40 -38.43 -30.84
CA GLN A 6 55.46 -38.80 -32.30
C GLN A 6 54.18 -38.44 -33.06
N MET A 7 53.22 -37.71 -32.45
CA MET A 7 52.00 -37.34 -33.13
C MET A 7 52.15 -36.01 -33.87
N ASP A 8 51.64 -35.97 -35.10
CA ASP A 8 51.56 -34.77 -35.94
C ASP A 8 50.80 -33.66 -35.21
N ARG A 9 51.29 -32.41 -35.30
CA ARG A 9 50.75 -31.25 -34.58
C ARG A 9 49.23 -31.04 -34.83
N SER A 10 48.76 -31.42 -36.03
CA SER A 10 47.33 -31.36 -36.35
C SER A 10 46.46 -32.36 -35.60
N LYS A 11 47.01 -33.59 -35.38
CA LYS A 11 46.34 -34.65 -34.57
C LYS A 11 46.33 -34.31 -33.10
N LEU A 12 47.42 -33.71 -32.59
CA LEU A 12 47.50 -33.26 -31.19
C LEU A 12 46.50 -32.10 -30.93
N ALA A 13 46.35 -31.17 -31.87
CA ALA A 13 45.36 -30.10 -31.78
C ALA A 13 43.92 -30.65 -31.80
N GLY A 14 43.63 -31.65 -32.66
CA GLY A 14 42.32 -32.29 -32.69
C GLY A 14 41.96 -32.99 -31.37
N ILE A 15 42.92 -33.77 -30.78
CA ILE A 15 42.72 -34.43 -29.50
C ILE A 15 42.52 -33.40 -28.37
N SER A 16 43.29 -32.29 -28.38
CA SER A 16 43.14 -31.22 -27.39
C SER A 16 41.77 -30.53 -27.48
N CYS A 17 41.23 -30.33 -28.67
CA CYS A 17 39.90 -29.82 -28.88
C CYS A 17 38.80 -30.76 -28.35
N VAL A 18 38.92 -32.06 -28.65
CA VAL A 18 37.99 -33.07 -28.16
C VAL A 18 38.05 -33.17 -26.62
N LEU A 19 39.24 -33.15 -26.04
CA LEU A 19 39.42 -33.17 -24.57
C LEU A 19 38.85 -31.91 -23.93
N ALA A 20 39.01 -30.72 -24.54
CA ALA A 20 38.45 -29.48 -24.05
C ALA A 20 36.92 -29.51 -24.09
N VAL A 21 36.30 -30.10 -25.11
CA VAL A 21 34.84 -30.27 -25.19
C VAL A 21 34.34 -31.23 -24.11
N ILE A 22 35.08 -32.36 -23.90
CA ILE A 22 34.70 -33.32 -22.83
C ILE A 22 34.82 -32.68 -21.44
N ILE A 23 35.92 -31.95 -21.16
CA ILE A 23 36.09 -31.23 -19.91
C ILE A 23 34.98 -30.16 -19.73
N PHE A 24 34.65 -29.41 -20.79
CA PHE A 24 33.59 -28.43 -20.78
C PHE A 24 32.24 -29.10 -20.44
N MET A 25 31.90 -30.22 -21.09
CA MET A 25 30.68 -30.98 -20.76
C MET A 25 30.70 -31.51 -19.32
N ALA A 26 31.82 -32.08 -18.89
CA ALA A 26 31.95 -32.62 -17.52
C ALA A 26 31.80 -31.50 -16.47
N VAL A 27 32.42 -30.33 -16.69
CA VAL A 27 32.29 -29.17 -15.80
C VAL A 27 30.84 -28.64 -15.81
N ASN A 28 30.20 -28.58 -16.96
CA ASN A 28 28.77 -28.16 -17.04
C ASN A 28 27.85 -29.15 -16.32
N ILE A 29 28.04 -30.47 -16.51
CA ILE A 29 27.24 -31.48 -15.82
C ILE A 29 27.51 -31.42 -14.32
N PHE A 30 28.76 -31.29 -13.89
CA PHE A 30 29.12 -31.17 -12.47
C PHE A 30 28.55 -29.87 -11.86
N ALA A 31 28.69 -28.75 -12.55
CA ALA A 31 28.09 -27.47 -12.13
C ALA A 31 26.56 -27.57 -11.99
N ASN A 32 25.90 -28.15 -12.99
CA ASN A 32 24.46 -28.28 -12.98
C ASN A 32 23.91 -29.27 -11.92
N THR A 33 24.70 -30.26 -11.54
CA THR A 33 24.30 -31.22 -10.48
C THR A 33 24.67 -30.75 -9.08
N THR A 34 25.80 -30.05 -8.92
CA THR A 34 26.32 -29.66 -7.59
C THR A 34 25.83 -28.29 -7.13
N PHE A 35 25.59 -27.38 -8.10
CA PHE A 35 25.16 -25.99 -7.82
C PHE A 35 23.69 -25.70 -8.09
N ARG A 36 22.85 -26.73 -8.27
CA ARG A 36 21.40 -26.56 -8.47
C ARG A 36 20.70 -25.75 -7.36
N GLY A 37 21.28 -25.69 -6.17
CA GLY A 37 20.75 -24.94 -5.04
C GLY A 37 21.42 -23.58 -4.77
N ILE A 38 22.41 -23.18 -5.58
CA ILE A 38 23.09 -21.88 -5.41
C ILE A 38 22.59 -20.94 -6.51
N GLU A 39 21.46 -20.33 -6.28
CA GLU A 39 20.93 -19.24 -7.10
C GLU A 39 21.33 -17.91 -6.45
N VAL A 40 21.98 -17.03 -7.21
CA VAL A 40 22.26 -15.67 -6.78
C VAL A 40 21.22 -14.78 -7.43
N ASP A 41 20.23 -14.41 -6.64
CA ASP A 41 19.22 -13.45 -7.05
C ASP A 41 19.82 -12.04 -7.03
N LEU A 42 20.04 -11.48 -8.21
CA LEU A 42 20.60 -10.14 -8.41
C LEU A 42 19.50 -9.07 -8.57
N THR A 43 18.24 -9.45 -8.45
CA THR A 43 17.14 -8.48 -8.44
C THR A 43 17.10 -7.74 -7.11
N GLU A 44 16.82 -6.44 -7.13
CA GLU A 44 16.80 -5.57 -5.95
C GLU A 44 15.82 -6.09 -4.89
N GLU A 45 14.70 -6.67 -5.31
CA GLU A 45 13.63 -7.19 -4.46
C GLU A 45 13.69 -8.72 -4.27
N ARG A 46 14.78 -9.37 -4.71
CA ARG A 46 14.94 -10.84 -4.65
C ARG A 46 13.72 -11.60 -5.19
N LEU A 47 13.24 -11.19 -6.36
CA LEU A 47 12.02 -11.72 -7.00
C LEU A 47 12.05 -13.22 -7.26
N PHE A 48 13.25 -13.81 -7.37
CA PHE A 48 13.46 -15.24 -7.60
C PHE A 48 13.82 -16.01 -6.32
N THR A 49 13.84 -15.35 -5.16
CA THR A 49 14.09 -15.98 -3.86
C THR A 49 12.81 -15.98 -3.05
N LEU A 50 12.38 -17.15 -2.57
CA LEU A 50 11.21 -17.24 -1.69
C LEU A 50 11.43 -16.47 -0.41
N SER A 51 10.40 -15.76 0.03
CA SER A 51 10.39 -15.03 1.30
C SER A 51 10.48 -15.97 2.50
N ASP A 52 10.92 -15.45 3.64
CA ASP A 52 10.96 -16.21 4.87
C ASP A 52 9.55 -16.62 5.32
N GLY A 53 8.54 -15.75 5.11
CA GLY A 53 7.14 -16.06 5.39
C GLY A 53 6.61 -17.24 4.57
N THR A 54 6.91 -17.32 3.26
CA THR A 54 6.57 -18.48 2.44
C THR A 54 7.19 -19.75 2.99
N ARG A 55 8.48 -19.68 3.35
CA ARG A 55 9.19 -20.85 3.91
C ARG A 55 8.61 -21.32 5.23
N GLU A 56 8.17 -20.39 6.09
CA GLU A 56 7.49 -20.69 7.35
C GLU A 56 6.15 -21.37 7.09
N ILE A 57 5.31 -20.81 6.23
CA ILE A 57 4.01 -21.41 5.84
C ILE A 57 4.18 -22.82 5.29
N LEU A 58 5.15 -23.03 4.38
CA LEU A 58 5.37 -24.33 3.76
C LEU A 58 5.87 -25.41 4.74
N LYS A 59 6.63 -25.02 5.77
CA LYS A 59 7.07 -25.93 6.82
C LYS A 59 5.98 -26.30 7.81
N ASP A 60 5.07 -25.36 8.07
CA ASP A 60 3.98 -25.53 9.04
C ASP A 60 2.76 -26.28 8.48
N ILE A 61 2.79 -26.71 7.22
CA ILE A 61 1.75 -27.56 6.65
C ILE A 61 1.69 -28.86 7.45
N ASN A 62 0.53 -29.17 8.03
CA ASN A 62 0.33 -30.40 8.81
C ASN A 62 -0.30 -31.52 7.99
N GLU A 63 -1.11 -31.18 6.98
CA GLU A 63 -1.85 -32.11 6.13
C GLU A 63 -1.42 -32.02 4.67
N PRO A 64 -1.49 -33.14 3.91
CA PRO A 64 -1.13 -33.11 2.50
C PRO A 64 -2.12 -32.25 1.69
N LEU A 65 -1.55 -31.39 0.83
CA LEU A 65 -2.29 -30.56 -0.10
C LEU A 65 -2.08 -31.05 -1.53
N THR A 66 -3.13 -31.05 -2.35
CA THR A 66 -3.01 -31.33 -3.78
C THR A 66 -3.25 -30.04 -4.56
N VAL A 67 -2.23 -29.59 -5.27
CA VAL A 67 -2.25 -28.39 -6.12
C VAL A 67 -2.34 -28.82 -7.57
N ARG A 68 -3.36 -28.35 -8.29
CA ARG A 68 -3.64 -28.67 -9.70
C ARG A 68 -3.49 -27.42 -10.54
N LEU A 69 -2.50 -27.42 -11.43
CA LEU A 69 -2.23 -26.33 -12.34
C LEU A 69 -2.82 -26.66 -13.73
N PHE A 70 -3.73 -25.83 -14.19
CA PHE A 70 -4.40 -25.95 -15.49
C PHE A 70 -3.82 -24.91 -16.45
N ILE A 71 -3.16 -25.37 -17.51
CA ILE A 71 -2.58 -24.51 -18.55
C ILE A 71 -2.92 -25.10 -19.92
N SER A 72 -3.84 -24.46 -20.64
CA SER A 72 -4.15 -24.82 -22.04
C SER A 72 -3.00 -24.43 -22.97
N LYS A 73 -2.39 -25.42 -23.61
CA LYS A 73 -1.28 -25.22 -24.56
C LYS A 73 -1.63 -24.22 -25.66
N ARG A 74 -2.83 -24.32 -26.20
CA ARG A 74 -3.31 -23.45 -27.28
C ARG A 74 -3.39 -21.98 -26.84
N LEU A 75 -3.76 -21.70 -25.59
CA LEU A 75 -3.77 -20.35 -25.03
C LEU A 75 -2.35 -19.78 -24.94
N VAL A 76 -1.40 -20.59 -24.52
CA VAL A 76 0.03 -20.23 -24.38
C VAL A 76 0.67 -19.97 -25.77
N GLU A 77 0.36 -20.79 -26.77
CA GLU A 77 0.85 -20.62 -28.15
C GLU A 77 0.36 -19.32 -28.79
N LEU A 78 -0.88 -18.91 -28.48
CA LEU A 78 -1.46 -17.65 -28.98
C LEU A 78 -0.90 -16.41 -28.28
N ASN A 79 -0.40 -16.54 -27.04
CA ASN A 79 0.03 -15.42 -26.21
C ASN A 79 1.40 -15.68 -25.54
N PRO A 80 2.50 -15.17 -26.09
CA PRO A 80 3.86 -15.42 -25.56
C PRO A 80 4.06 -14.99 -24.11
N SER A 81 3.36 -13.95 -23.63
CA SER A 81 3.41 -13.51 -22.25
C SER A 81 2.88 -14.58 -21.27
N HIS A 82 1.84 -15.35 -21.68
CA HIS A 82 1.32 -16.46 -20.89
C HIS A 82 2.30 -17.64 -20.83
N ALA A 83 3.11 -17.85 -21.89
CA ALA A 83 4.13 -18.88 -21.90
C ALA A 83 5.18 -18.64 -20.79
N THR A 84 5.78 -17.46 -20.79
CA THR A 84 6.83 -17.10 -19.81
C THR A 84 6.28 -17.10 -18.39
N TYR A 85 5.07 -16.58 -18.19
CA TYR A 85 4.44 -16.55 -16.88
C TYR A 85 4.04 -17.95 -16.40
N GLY A 86 3.55 -18.84 -17.30
CA GLY A 86 3.22 -20.23 -16.96
C GLY A 86 4.43 -21.06 -16.52
N ASP A 87 5.57 -20.86 -17.19
CA ASP A 87 6.82 -21.50 -16.79
C ASP A 87 7.25 -21.03 -15.39
N ARG A 88 7.10 -19.74 -15.09
CA ARG A 88 7.38 -19.17 -13.77
C ARG A 88 6.44 -19.71 -12.68
N VAL A 89 5.13 -19.79 -12.95
CA VAL A 89 4.16 -20.39 -12.01
C VAL A 89 4.54 -21.82 -11.68
N ARG A 90 4.87 -22.61 -12.70
CA ARG A 90 5.30 -24.02 -12.54
C ARG A 90 6.57 -24.11 -11.69
N GLU A 91 7.61 -23.35 -12.03
CA GLU A 91 8.88 -23.33 -11.30
C GLU A 91 8.67 -22.97 -9.82
N LEU A 92 7.84 -21.97 -9.54
CA LEU A 92 7.52 -21.58 -8.18
C LEU A 92 6.78 -22.68 -7.40
N LEU A 93 5.82 -23.36 -8.04
CA LEU A 93 5.10 -24.48 -7.44
C LEU A 93 6.00 -25.71 -7.21
N GLU A 94 6.94 -26.00 -8.11
CA GLU A 94 7.94 -27.05 -7.92
C GLU A 94 8.83 -26.76 -6.69
N ARG A 95 9.21 -25.50 -6.47
CA ARG A 95 9.93 -25.08 -5.25
C ARG A 95 9.06 -25.24 -3.99
N TYR A 96 7.76 -24.99 -4.07
CA TYR A 96 6.83 -25.22 -2.95
C TYR A 96 6.78 -26.70 -2.58
N VAL A 97 6.74 -27.58 -3.58
CA VAL A 97 6.81 -29.05 -3.38
C VAL A 97 8.11 -29.43 -2.67
N ASP A 98 9.26 -28.92 -3.14
CA ASP A 98 10.57 -29.23 -2.57
C ASP A 98 10.69 -28.79 -1.10
N ILE A 99 10.22 -27.58 -0.75
CA ILE A 99 10.33 -27.03 0.60
C ILE A 99 9.32 -27.66 1.57
N SER A 100 8.16 -28.10 1.08
CA SER A 100 7.12 -28.71 1.90
C SER A 100 7.41 -30.17 2.30
N ASP A 101 8.60 -30.69 1.99
CA ASP A 101 8.98 -32.08 2.25
C ASP A 101 7.96 -33.11 1.71
N GLY A 102 7.38 -32.81 0.52
CA GLY A 102 6.40 -33.68 -0.15
C GLY A 102 4.98 -33.59 0.39
N LYS A 103 4.68 -32.64 1.27
CA LYS A 103 3.31 -32.39 1.75
C LYS A 103 2.44 -31.72 0.69
N ILE A 104 3.04 -31.07 -0.31
CA ILE A 104 2.34 -30.54 -1.49
C ILE A 104 2.54 -31.50 -2.66
N LYS A 105 1.44 -31.98 -3.24
CA LYS A 105 1.43 -32.75 -4.50
C LYS A 105 1.03 -31.82 -5.64
N LEU A 106 1.90 -31.67 -6.64
CA LEU A 106 1.61 -30.89 -7.85
C LEU A 106 1.11 -31.80 -8.98
N GLU A 107 -0.04 -31.47 -9.55
CA GLU A 107 -0.62 -32.11 -10.72
C GLU A 107 -0.76 -31.07 -11.83
N LEU A 108 -0.34 -31.44 -13.07
CA LEU A 108 -0.38 -30.56 -14.23
C LEU A 108 -1.43 -31.06 -15.22
N TYR A 109 -2.33 -30.17 -15.64
CA TYR A 109 -3.40 -30.44 -16.59
C TYR A 109 -3.29 -29.52 -17.81
N ASN A 110 -3.61 -30.04 -18.98
CA ASN A 110 -3.66 -29.29 -20.24
C ASN A 110 -5.07 -29.34 -20.83
N PRO A 111 -6.03 -28.57 -20.32
CA PRO A 111 -7.39 -28.55 -20.82
C PRO A 111 -7.44 -28.15 -22.30
N GLU A 112 -7.79 -29.08 -23.16
CA GLU A 112 -8.08 -28.82 -24.57
C GLU A 112 -9.60 -28.91 -24.79
N PRO A 113 -10.17 -28.22 -25.77
CA PRO A 113 -11.59 -28.29 -26.06
C PRO A 113 -12.09 -29.73 -26.19
N PHE A 114 -13.20 -30.06 -25.50
CA PHE A 114 -13.87 -31.37 -25.49
C PHE A 114 -13.09 -32.53 -24.84
N THR A 115 -12.20 -32.24 -23.89
CA THR A 115 -11.46 -33.22 -23.09
C THR A 115 -12.01 -33.34 -21.67
N ASP A 116 -11.75 -34.47 -21.00
CA ASP A 116 -12.07 -34.66 -19.57
C ASP A 116 -11.36 -33.61 -18.68
N GLU A 117 -10.21 -33.12 -19.12
CA GLU A 117 -9.45 -32.05 -18.41
C GLU A 117 -10.15 -30.70 -18.48
N GLU A 118 -10.85 -30.41 -19.59
CA GLU A 118 -11.71 -29.22 -19.69
C GLU A 118 -12.90 -29.35 -18.74
N ASP A 119 -13.58 -30.48 -18.75
CA ASP A 119 -14.70 -30.72 -17.84
C ASP A 119 -14.28 -30.59 -16.37
N LEU A 120 -13.08 -31.04 -16.04
CA LEU A 120 -12.49 -30.90 -14.71
C LEU A 120 -12.23 -29.44 -14.37
N ALA A 121 -11.67 -28.64 -15.30
CA ALA A 121 -11.43 -27.21 -15.11
C ALA A 121 -12.74 -26.44 -14.86
N VAL A 122 -13.80 -26.79 -15.62
CA VAL A 122 -15.15 -26.22 -15.43
C VAL A 122 -15.74 -26.63 -14.07
N ALA A 123 -15.61 -27.91 -13.69
CA ALA A 123 -16.10 -28.40 -12.40
C ALA A 123 -15.47 -27.71 -11.21
N PHE A 124 -14.18 -27.37 -11.28
CA PHE A 124 -13.47 -26.54 -10.29
C PHE A 124 -13.78 -25.05 -10.39
N GLY A 125 -14.58 -24.63 -11.37
CA GLY A 125 -14.99 -23.23 -11.55
C GLY A 125 -13.85 -22.32 -12.00
N LEU A 126 -12.94 -22.81 -12.82
CA LEU A 126 -11.93 -21.99 -13.48
C LEU A 126 -12.58 -21.15 -14.58
N GLN A 127 -11.99 -20.00 -14.86
CA GLN A 127 -12.48 -19.08 -15.88
C GLN A 127 -11.91 -19.44 -17.25
N GLY A 128 -12.79 -19.82 -18.19
CA GLY A 128 -12.43 -20.04 -19.59
C GLY A 128 -12.19 -18.71 -20.32
N VAL A 129 -11.13 -18.64 -21.10
CA VAL A 129 -10.76 -17.53 -21.97
C VAL A 129 -11.01 -17.92 -23.41
N PRO A 130 -11.76 -17.14 -24.21
CA PRO A 130 -11.99 -17.44 -25.62
C PRO A 130 -10.68 -17.50 -26.40
N LEU A 131 -10.44 -18.61 -27.11
CA LEU A 131 -9.24 -18.81 -27.94
C LEU A 131 -9.41 -18.25 -29.33
N ASP A 132 -10.63 -18.31 -29.86
CA ASP A 132 -10.97 -17.86 -31.21
C ASP A 132 -12.46 -17.44 -31.31
N SER A 133 -12.90 -17.13 -32.52
CA SER A 133 -14.28 -16.73 -32.82
C SER A 133 -15.26 -17.92 -32.88
N THR A 134 -14.77 -19.16 -32.77
CA THR A 134 -15.61 -20.38 -32.80
C THR A 134 -16.20 -20.72 -31.43
N GLY A 135 -15.67 -20.08 -30.35
CA GLY A 135 -16.16 -20.25 -29.00
C GLY A 135 -15.37 -21.27 -28.18
N ASP A 136 -14.28 -21.81 -28.73
CA ASP A 136 -13.35 -22.67 -27.99
C ASP A 136 -12.75 -21.88 -26.81
N LEU A 137 -12.67 -22.52 -25.63
CA LEU A 137 -12.13 -21.92 -24.40
C LEU A 137 -10.77 -22.52 -24.07
N GLY A 138 -9.86 -21.68 -23.58
CA GLY A 138 -8.62 -22.09 -22.93
C GLY A 138 -8.66 -21.75 -21.45
N TYR A 139 -8.02 -22.56 -20.62
CA TYR A 139 -7.99 -22.39 -19.18
C TYR A 139 -6.57 -22.10 -18.72
N TYR A 140 -6.46 -21.20 -17.75
CA TYR A 140 -5.19 -20.79 -17.18
C TYR A 140 -5.38 -20.43 -15.71
N GLY A 141 -5.42 -21.47 -14.86
CA GLY A 141 -5.80 -21.32 -13.46
C GLY A 141 -5.17 -22.36 -12.55
N LEU A 142 -5.42 -22.21 -11.26
CA LEU A 142 -4.88 -23.07 -10.23
C LEU A 142 -5.97 -23.46 -9.23
N VAL A 143 -5.95 -24.70 -8.77
CA VAL A 143 -6.85 -25.22 -7.74
C VAL A 143 -6.02 -25.99 -6.72
N ALA A 144 -6.22 -25.71 -5.44
CA ALA A 144 -5.64 -26.50 -4.36
C ALA A 144 -6.72 -27.08 -3.47
N THR A 145 -6.51 -28.31 -2.97
CA THR A 145 -7.42 -29.00 -2.05
C THR A 145 -6.64 -29.61 -0.91
N ASN A 146 -7.23 -29.61 0.30
CA ASN A 146 -6.70 -30.33 1.46
C ASN A 146 -7.27 -31.76 1.58
N SER A 147 -7.00 -32.44 2.70
CA SER A 147 -7.46 -33.84 2.94
C SER A 147 -8.95 -33.97 3.28
N VAL A 148 -9.63 -32.86 3.60
CA VAL A 148 -11.07 -32.83 3.90
C VAL A 148 -11.91 -32.19 2.78
N ASP A 149 -11.31 -32.09 1.58
CA ASP A 149 -11.91 -31.53 0.36
C ASP A 149 -12.25 -30.03 0.40
N ASP A 150 -11.68 -29.28 1.36
CA ASP A 150 -11.70 -27.84 1.25
C ASP A 150 -10.90 -27.39 0.04
N MET A 151 -11.43 -26.39 -0.68
CA MET A 151 -10.89 -25.97 -1.95
C MET A 151 -10.65 -24.46 -2.00
N GLU A 152 -9.44 -24.08 -2.39
CA GLU A 152 -9.09 -22.72 -2.78
C GLU A 152 -8.70 -22.70 -4.27
N ARG A 153 -9.04 -21.61 -4.96
CA ARG A 153 -8.76 -21.51 -6.40
C ARG A 153 -8.33 -20.11 -6.82
N ILE A 154 -7.46 -20.06 -7.83
CA ILE A 154 -7.20 -18.87 -8.64
C ILE A 154 -7.85 -19.13 -9.99
N ALA A 155 -9.05 -18.59 -10.21
CA ALA A 155 -9.88 -18.90 -11.38
C ALA A 155 -9.19 -18.54 -12.71
N TYR A 156 -8.32 -17.52 -12.70
CA TYR A 156 -7.48 -17.12 -13.82
C TYR A 156 -6.16 -16.54 -13.31
N LEU A 157 -5.03 -17.11 -13.77
CA LEU A 157 -3.68 -16.62 -13.50
C LEU A 157 -3.34 -15.49 -14.48
N SER A 158 -3.53 -14.24 -14.05
CA SER A 158 -3.23 -13.06 -14.87
C SER A 158 -1.73 -12.73 -14.85
N PRO A 159 -1.07 -12.63 -16.03
CA PRO A 159 0.33 -12.18 -16.09
C PRO A 159 0.55 -10.78 -15.49
N GLU A 160 -0.48 -9.94 -15.46
CA GLU A 160 -0.43 -8.60 -14.86
C GLU A 160 -0.29 -8.65 -13.33
N ARG A 161 -0.60 -9.80 -12.72
CA ARG A 161 -0.44 -10.07 -11.27
C ARG A 161 0.83 -10.85 -10.94
N GLU A 162 1.79 -10.92 -11.84
CA GLU A 162 3.04 -11.67 -11.64
C GLU A 162 3.77 -11.29 -10.35
N SER A 163 3.78 -10.01 -9.98
CA SER A 163 4.38 -9.52 -8.72
C SER A 163 3.68 -10.03 -7.46
N PHE A 164 2.41 -10.43 -7.57
CA PHE A 164 1.62 -10.98 -6.47
C PHE A 164 1.60 -12.51 -6.42
N LEU A 165 2.24 -13.18 -7.36
CA LEU A 165 2.15 -14.64 -7.50
C LEU A 165 2.55 -15.39 -6.24
N GLU A 166 3.70 -15.07 -5.65
CA GLU A 166 4.17 -15.71 -4.41
C GLU A 166 3.17 -15.51 -3.26
N TYR A 167 2.61 -14.30 -3.14
CA TYR A 167 1.60 -14.00 -2.14
C TYR A 167 0.30 -14.80 -2.38
N ASP A 168 -0.23 -14.80 -3.60
CA ASP A 168 -1.49 -15.50 -3.94
C ASP A 168 -1.36 -17.02 -3.69
N LEU A 169 -0.22 -17.62 -4.03
CA LEU A 169 0.06 -19.04 -3.78
C LEU A 169 0.24 -19.34 -2.29
N SER A 170 1.03 -18.55 -1.57
CA SER A 170 1.27 -18.76 -0.13
C SER A 170 -0.01 -18.56 0.68
N LYS A 171 -0.84 -17.58 0.31
CA LYS A 171 -2.16 -17.35 0.89
C LYS A 171 -3.09 -18.56 0.69
N MET A 172 -3.12 -19.14 -0.51
CA MET A 172 -3.89 -20.36 -0.81
C MET A 172 -3.45 -21.52 0.09
N VAL A 173 -2.13 -21.75 0.20
CA VAL A 173 -1.57 -22.79 1.07
C VAL A 173 -1.91 -22.52 2.54
N PHE A 174 -1.74 -21.28 3.00
CA PHE A 174 -2.02 -20.90 4.39
C PHE A 174 -3.48 -21.15 4.76
N LYS A 175 -4.42 -20.78 3.90
CA LYS A 175 -5.85 -21.00 4.13
C LYS A 175 -6.21 -22.47 4.24
N LEU A 176 -5.63 -23.32 3.39
CA LEU A 176 -5.89 -24.76 3.40
C LEU A 176 -5.18 -25.52 4.52
N ALA A 177 -4.08 -24.94 5.05
CA ALA A 177 -3.34 -25.55 6.15
C ALA A 177 -3.87 -25.17 7.54
N ASN A 178 -4.73 -24.13 7.64
CA ASN A 178 -5.25 -23.61 8.90
C ASN A 178 -6.78 -23.70 8.95
N ASP A 179 -7.30 -24.67 9.69
CA ASP A 179 -8.74 -24.94 9.80
C ASP A 179 -9.53 -23.87 10.57
N LYS A 180 -8.89 -23.12 11.47
CA LYS A 180 -9.55 -22.14 12.33
C LYS A 180 -9.01 -20.76 12.10
N LYS A 181 -9.91 -19.85 11.69
CA LYS A 181 -9.63 -18.42 11.65
C LYS A 181 -9.89 -17.81 13.04
N PRO A 182 -9.04 -16.90 13.52
CA PRO A 182 -9.35 -16.11 14.72
C PRO A 182 -10.64 -15.31 14.51
N LEU A 183 -11.44 -15.16 15.56
CA LEU A 183 -12.71 -14.41 15.53
C LEU A 183 -12.47 -12.94 15.89
N VAL A 184 -12.79 -12.04 14.97
CA VAL A 184 -12.72 -10.59 15.14
C VAL A 184 -14.10 -10.00 15.36
N GLY A 185 -14.28 -9.31 16.48
CA GLY A 185 -15.47 -8.52 16.78
C GLY A 185 -15.40 -7.13 16.14
N LEU A 186 -16.23 -6.88 15.14
CA LEU A 186 -16.31 -5.59 14.44
C LEU A 186 -17.36 -4.68 15.08
N ILE A 187 -16.91 -3.52 15.58
CA ILE A 187 -17.76 -2.46 16.13
C ILE A 187 -17.62 -1.22 15.27
N SER A 188 -18.68 -0.75 14.63
CA SER A 188 -18.61 0.44 13.78
C SER A 188 -19.92 1.22 13.75
N SER A 189 -19.82 2.55 13.78
CA SER A 189 -20.95 3.44 13.47
C SER A 189 -21.14 3.66 11.96
N LEU A 190 -20.10 3.42 11.18
CA LEU A 190 -20.14 3.42 9.72
C LEU A 190 -20.57 2.06 9.18
N PRO A 191 -21.20 1.99 8.02
CA PRO A 191 -21.69 0.73 7.44
C PRO A 191 -20.57 -0.07 6.75
N VAL A 192 -19.42 -0.23 7.41
CA VAL A 192 -18.22 -0.88 6.85
C VAL A 192 -18.44 -2.37 6.56
N ALA A 193 -19.31 -3.03 7.34
CA ALA A 193 -19.65 -4.45 7.15
C ALA A 193 -20.65 -4.69 5.99
N GLY A 194 -21.07 -3.64 5.30
CA GLY A 194 -22.14 -3.69 4.31
C GLY A 194 -23.52 -3.41 4.90
N GLY A 195 -24.55 -3.55 4.07
CA GLY A 195 -25.92 -3.36 4.48
C GLY A 195 -26.67 -2.26 3.70
N PRO A 196 -27.91 -1.91 4.09
CA PRO A 196 -28.78 -1.00 3.31
C PRO A 196 -28.23 0.42 3.10
N ARG A 197 -27.24 0.83 3.88
CA ARG A 197 -26.61 2.17 3.80
C ARG A 197 -25.43 2.23 2.84
N THR A 198 -24.91 1.08 2.40
CA THR A 198 -23.82 1.01 1.42
C THR A 198 -24.37 0.92 0.00
N GLN A 199 -23.63 1.43 -0.96
CA GLN A 199 -23.97 1.33 -2.37
C GLN A 199 -23.93 -0.15 -2.79
N GLY A 200 -25.07 -0.73 -3.17
CA GLY A 200 -25.18 -2.14 -3.50
C GLY A 200 -25.19 -3.10 -2.32
N GLY A 201 -25.22 -2.63 -1.06
CA GLY A 201 -25.24 -3.49 0.13
C GLY A 201 -23.89 -4.15 0.47
N GLN A 202 -22.83 -3.87 -0.25
CA GLN A 202 -21.52 -4.51 -0.10
C GLN A 202 -20.74 -3.94 1.09
N ALA A 203 -19.91 -4.78 1.70
CA ALA A 203 -18.94 -4.34 2.69
C ALA A 203 -17.81 -3.53 2.02
N TRP A 204 -17.12 -2.71 2.79
CA TRP A 204 -15.92 -2.03 2.30
C TRP A 204 -14.81 -3.06 2.00
N ALA A 205 -14.01 -2.78 0.97
CA ALA A 205 -13.02 -3.75 0.47
C ALA A 205 -12.02 -4.22 1.55
N PHE A 206 -11.67 -3.35 2.52
CA PHE A 206 -10.79 -3.76 3.61
C PHE A 206 -11.43 -4.83 4.52
N VAL A 207 -12.74 -4.79 4.73
CA VAL A 207 -13.46 -5.81 5.53
C VAL A 207 -13.46 -7.14 4.80
N GLU A 208 -13.65 -7.13 3.47
CA GLU A 208 -13.54 -8.35 2.68
C GLU A 208 -12.12 -8.93 2.76
N GLN A 209 -11.09 -8.08 2.74
CA GLN A 209 -9.71 -8.52 2.91
C GLN A 209 -9.46 -9.07 4.33
N VAL A 210 -10.04 -8.48 5.38
CA VAL A 210 -9.99 -9.03 6.75
C VAL A 210 -10.67 -10.39 6.82
N ARG A 211 -11.85 -10.57 6.18
CA ARG A 211 -12.58 -11.85 6.13
C ARG A 211 -11.82 -12.98 5.46
N GLU A 212 -10.83 -12.66 4.65
CA GLU A 212 -9.97 -13.69 4.06
C GLU A 212 -9.16 -14.46 5.11
N PHE A 213 -8.77 -13.78 6.21
CA PHE A 213 -7.86 -14.30 7.24
C PHE A 213 -8.55 -14.51 8.60
N PHE A 214 -9.68 -13.86 8.84
CA PHE A 214 -10.41 -13.86 10.09
C PHE A 214 -11.89 -14.14 9.89
N ASP A 215 -12.51 -14.78 10.85
CA ASP A 215 -13.95 -14.75 10.97
C ASP A 215 -14.37 -13.43 11.60
N VAL A 216 -15.34 -12.75 11.00
CA VAL A 216 -15.76 -11.41 11.44
C VAL A 216 -17.21 -11.46 11.91
N THR A 217 -17.42 -11.16 13.18
CA THR A 217 -18.75 -10.97 13.77
C THR A 217 -19.00 -9.49 14.04
N THR A 218 -20.19 -8.99 13.70
CA THR A 218 -20.56 -7.60 13.96
C THR A 218 -21.20 -7.49 15.34
N ILE A 219 -20.68 -6.58 16.19
CA ILE A 219 -21.21 -6.24 17.49
C ILE A 219 -21.96 -4.92 17.36
N ALA A 220 -23.25 -4.91 17.68
CA ALA A 220 -24.08 -3.71 17.54
C ALA A 220 -23.70 -2.66 18.60
N LEU A 221 -23.82 -1.37 18.25
CA LEU A 221 -23.49 -0.25 19.16
C LEU A 221 -24.34 -0.24 20.44
N THR A 222 -25.50 -0.91 20.41
CA THR A 222 -26.43 -1.06 21.52
C THR A 222 -26.21 -2.31 22.35
N ASP A 223 -25.31 -3.20 21.92
CA ASP A 223 -25.02 -4.41 22.67
C ASP A 223 -24.41 -4.07 24.03
N LYS A 224 -24.59 -4.97 24.98
CA LYS A 224 -24.12 -4.75 26.35
C LYS A 224 -22.78 -5.41 26.62
N ARG A 225 -22.42 -6.41 25.82
CA ARG A 225 -21.21 -7.20 26.03
C ARG A 225 -20.58 -7.65 24.73
N ILE A 226 -19.29 -7.94 24.79
CA ILE A 226 -18.51 -8.61 23.74
C ILE A 226 -18.68 -10.12 23.95
N PRO A 227 -18.94 -10.93 22.91
CA PRO A 227 -18.92 -12.40 22.99
C PRO A 227 -17.59 -12.92 23.54
N ASP A 228 -17.65 -14.00 24.32
CA ASP A 228 -16.47 -14.53 25.03
C ASP A 228 -15.45 -15.21 24.09
N ASP A 229 -15.88 -15.60 22.90
CA ASP A 229 -15.08 -16.25 21.86
C ASP A 229 -14.37 -15.27 20.92
N VAL A 230 -14.50 -13.97 21.12
CA VAL A 230 -13.81 -12.95 20.32
C VAL A 230 -12.34 -12.86 20.73
N ASP A 231 -11.44 -13.05 19.75
CA ASP A 231 -9.99 -12.99 19.94
C ASP A 231 -9.44 -11.57 19.89
N ALA A 232 -10.00 -10.71 19.02
CA ALA A 232 -9.60 -9.32 18.87
C ALA A 232 -10.78 -8.43 18.46
N LEU A 233 -10.70 -7.14 18.80
CA LEU A 233 -11.67 -6.13 18.39
C LEU A 233 -11.14 -5.29 17.23
N LEU A 234 -11.99 -5.04 16.25
CA LEU A 234 -11.82 -4.03 15.21
C LEU A 234 -12.88 -2.94 15.42
N ILE A 235 -12.45 -1.79 15.94
CA ILE A 235 -13.33 -0.68 16.28
C ILE A 235 -13.14 0.44 15.27
N VAL A 236 -14.19 0.81 14.53
CA VAL A 236 -14.12 1.80 13.45
C VAL A 236 -15.13 2.92 13.73
N HIS A 237 -14.62 4.13 13.87
CA HIS A 237 -15.42 5.33 14.11
C HIS A 237 -16.45 5.18 15.24
N PRO A 238 -16.00 4.93 16.48
CA PRO A 238 -16.89 4.66 17.60
C PRO A 238 -17.68 5.92 17.99
N THR A 239 -18.91 6.02 17.48
CA THR A 239 -19.88 7.06 17.87
C THR A 239 -21.18 6.39 18.30
N GLY A 240 -21.79 6.87 19.38
CA GLY A 240 -23.09 6.36 19.84
C GLY A 240 -23.05 4.98 20.48
N LEU A 241 -21.90 4.54 21.01
CA LEU A 241 -21.80 3.30 21.79
C LEU A 241 -22.60 3.44 23.10
N SER A 242 -23.25 2.35 23.53
CA SER A 242 -23.85 2.30 24.85
C SER A 242 -22.76 2.32 25.95
N ASP A 243 -23.07 2.85 27.12
CA ASP A 243 -22.13 2.84 28.27
C ASP A 243 -21.74 1.42 28.66
N HIS A 244 -22.66 0.46 28.51
CA HIS A 244 -22.40 -0.96 28.77
C HIS A 244 -21.43 -1.56 27.77
N LEU A 245 -21.55 -1.23 26.48
CA LEU A 245 -20.60 -1.69 25.48
C LEU A 245 -19.22 -1.05 25.69
N MET A 246 -19.16 0.25 26.01
CA MET A 246 -17.89 0.91 26.35
C MET A 246 -17.23 0.25 27.57
N TYR A 247 -18.02 -0.07 28.61
CA TYR A 247 -17.53 -0.82 29.78
C TYR A 247 -17.01 -2.22 29.37
N SER A 248 -17.77 -2.93 28.53
CA SER A 248 -17.35 -4.26 28.04
C SER A 248 -16.04 -4.21 27.24
N ILE A 249 -15.85 -3.17 26.41
CA ILE A 249 -14.57 -2.93 25.69
C ILE A 249 -13.44 -2.67 26.69
N ASP A 250 -13.65 -1.79 27.66
CA ASP A 250 -12.66 -1.49 28.71
C ASP A 250 -12.22 -2.76 29.43
N GLN A 251 -13.16 -3.54 29.93
CA GLN A 251 -12.89 -4.79 30.65
C GLN A 251 -12.29 -5.89 29.75
N PHE A 252 -12.67 -5.94 28.47
CA PHE A 252 -12.05 -6.85 27.49
C PHE A 252 -10.55 -6.57 27.35
N ILE A 253 -10.16 -5.30 27.20
CA ILE A 253 -8.76 -4.90 27.10
C ILE A 253 -8.00 -5.14 28.40
N LEU A 254 -8.58 -4.81 29.56
CA LEU A 254 -7.93 -5.01 30.85
C LEU A 254 -7.69 -6.50 31.17
N ARG A 255 -8.50 -7.41 30.63
CA ARG A 255 -8.28 -8.87 30.71
C ARG A 255 -7.18 -9.38 29.79
N GLY A 256 -6.61 -8.53 28.93
CA GLY A 256 -5.57 -8.88 27.95
C GLY A 256 -6.11 -9.09 26.54
N GLY A 257 -7.36 -8.72 26.28
CA GLY A 257 -7.93 -8.62 24.95
C GLY A 257 -7.17 -7.61 24.09
N LYS A 258 -7.32 -7.69 22.79
CA LYS A 258 -6.55 -6.94 21.79
C LYS A 258 -7.50 -6.12 20.93
N ALA A 259 -7.09 -4.90 20.54
CA ALA A 259 -7.94 -4.06 19.70
C ALA A 259 -7.14 -3.25 18.68
N LEU A 260 -7.70 -3.18 17.47
CA LEU A 260 -7.35 -2.21 16.44
C LEU A 260 -8.46 -1.17 16.38
N VAL A 261 -8.11 0.08 16.65
CA VAL A 261 -9.08 1.17 16.84
C VAL A 261 -8.79 2.29 15.84
N TYR A 262 -9.76 2.57 15.01
CA TYR A 262 -9.76 3.71 14.10
C TYR A 262 -10.67 4.80 14.67
N VAL A 263 -10.06 5.94 15.01
CA VAL A 263 -10.77 7.14 15.47
C VAL A 263 -10.51 8.29 14.53
N ASP A 264 -11.40 9.27 14.51
CA ASP A 264 -11.32 10.38 13.57
C ASP A 264 -11.77 11.68 14.21
N ALA A 265 -11.06 12.76 13.89
CA ALA A 265 -11.46 14.12 14.23
C ALA A 265 -12.45 14.70 13.22
N ASN A 266 -12.45 14.17 11.98
CA ASN A 266 -13.30 14.65 10.88
C ASN A 266 -13.42 13.61 9.76
N SER A 267 -14.32 12.66 9.86
CA SER A 267 -14.55 11.69 8.77
C SER A 267 -15.19 12.36 7.55
N GLU A 268 -14.45 12.45 6.46
CA GLU A 268 -14.93 12.99 5.16
C GLU A 268 -15.99 12.06 4.56
N ILE A 269 -15.85 10.75 4.75
CA ILE A 269 -16.84 9.76 4.29
C ILE A 269 -18.15 9.89 5.03
N GLU A 270 -18.12 10.07 6.36
CA GLU A 270 -19.36 10.30 7.12
C GLU A 270 -20.05 11.58 6.66
N VAL A 271 -19.29 12.67 6.48
CA VAL A 271 -19.79 13.95 5.95
C VAL A 271 -20.44 13.76 4.56
N ALA A 272 -19.76 13.03 3.66
CA ALA A 272 -20.26 12.75 2.33
C ALA A 272 -21.54 11.90 2.34
N MET A 273 -21.60 10.86 3.19
CA MET A 273 -22.77 9.99 3.35
C MET A 273 -23.98 10.73 3.96
N ALA A 274 -23.72 11.64 4.87
CA ALA A 274 -24.79 12.43 5.52
C ALA A 274 -25.49 13.39 4.57
N ARG A 275 -24.86 13.79 3.45
CA ARG A 275 -25.42 14.73 2.46
C ARG A 275 -26.05 15.99 3.08
N GLY A 276 -25.40 16.52 4.11
CA GLY A 276 -25.90 17.67 4.88
C GLY A 276 -27.05 17.33 5.84
N ARG A 277 -27.36 16.06 6.06
CA ARG A 277 -28.39 15.58 6.99
C ARG A 277 -27.71 14.74 8.07
N GLY A 278 -28.01 15.01 9.34
CA GLY A 278 -27.51 14.24 10.48
C GLY A 278 -26.45 14.98 11.29
N ASN A 279 -26.11 14.41 12.43
CA ASN A 279 -25.12 14.95 13.38
C ASN A 279 -23.78 14.27 13.08
N VAL A 280 -23.02 14.83 12.13
CA VAL A 280 -21.67 14.37 11.80
C VAL A 280 -20.69 14.96 12.79
N GLY A 281 -19.84 14.13 13.38
CA GLY A 281 -18.90 14.59 14.39
C GLY A 281 -17.64 13.74 14.49
N PRO A 282 -16.71 14.08 15.38
CA PRO A 282 -15.56 13.26 15.67
C PRO A 282 -15.97 11.95 16.32
N SER A 283 -15.09 10.96 16.27
CA SER A 283 -15.23 9.74 17.07
C SER A 283 -15.38 10.08 18.55
N ARG A 284 -16.28 9.41 19.24
CA ARG A 284 -16.58 9.63 20.67
C ARG A 284 -16.07 8.48 21.51
N PHE A 285 -14.77 8.41 21.66
CA PHE A 285 -14.09 7.33 22.38
C PHE A 285 -13.08 7.85 23.41
N ASP A 286 -13.13 9.15 23.70
CA ASP A 286 -12.15 9.85 24.55
C ASP A 286 -12.03 9.24 25.94
N LYS A 287 -13.15 8.81 26.54
CA LYS A 287 -13.17 8.18 27.87
C LYS A 287 -12.25 6.97 27.95
N ILE A 288 -12.30 6.12 26.93
CA ILE A 288 -11.50 4.91 26.83
C ILE A 288 -10.05 5.26 26.41
N LEU A 289 -9.87 6.08 25.38
CA LEU A 289 -8.54 6.49 24.91
C LEU A 289 -7.74 7.16 26.04
N ASN A 290 -8.36 8.07 26.78
CA ASN A 290 -7.72 8.77 27.89
C ASN A 290 -7.29 7.81 29.02
N SER A 291 -8.05 6.75 29.28
CA SER A 291 -7.65 5.72 30.25
C SER A 291 -6.43 4.92 29.75
N TRP A 292 -6.31 4.74 28.44
CA TRP A 292 -5.15 4.11 27.81
C TRP A 292 -3.96 5.06 27.62
N GLY A 293 -4.05 6.33 28.05
CA GLY A 293 -2.98 7.31 27.90
C GLY A 293 -2.86 7.88 26.48
N VAL A 294 -3.94 7.93 25.72
CA VAL A 294 -3.99 8.46 24.37
C VAL A 294 -5.00 9.60 24.28
N GLU A 295 -4.61 10.71 23.68
CA GLU A 295 -5.48 11.83 23.34
C GLU A 295 -5.61 11.93 21.82
N LEU A 296 -6.84 11.97 21.30
CA LEU A 296 -7.14 12.48 19.98
C LEU A 296 -7.35 13.99 20.07
N VAL A 297 -6.49 14.78 19.46
CA VAL A 297 -6.55 16.25 19.56
C VAL A 297 -7.87 16.79 19.00
N ALA A 298 -8.66 17.38 19.90
CA ALA A 298 -10.00 17.83 19.55
C ALA A 298 -10.02 18.98 18.53
N GLY A 299 -10.87 18.87 17.51
CA GLY A 299 -11.12 19.94 16.55
C GLY A 299 -9.96 20.26 15.61
N LYS A 300 -8.93 19.42 15.55
CA LYS A 300 -7.77 19.56 14.69
C LYS A 300 -7.60 18.34 13.79
N VAL A 301 -7.19 18.60 12.55
CA VAL A 301 -6.67 17.62 11.61
C VAL A 301 -5.23 17.96 11.28
N LEU A 302 -4.51 16.97 10.78
CA LEU A 302 -3.12 17.11 10.41
C LEU A 302 -2.97 17.48 8.94
N GLY A 303 -2.15 18.48 8.68
CA GLY A 303 -1.61 18.77 7.36
C GLY A 303 -0.11 18.48 7.32
N ASP A 304 0.40 18.12 6.14
CA ASP A 304 1.83 17.93 5.87
C ASP A 304 2.12 18.23 4.41
N THR A 305 3.08 19.10 4.13
CA THR A 305 3.44 19.48 2.76
C THR A 305 4.38 18.49 2.10
N GLU A 306 5.12 17.71 2.88
CA GLU A 306 6.08 16.73 2.34
C GLU A 306 5.37 15.48 1.80
N THR A 307 4.27 15.10 2.45
CA THR A 307 3.48 13.92 2.11
C THR A 307 2.14 14.23 1.45
N ALA A 308 1.86 15.52 1.17
CA ALA A 308 0.62 15.97 0.55
C ALA A 308 0.34 15.30 -0.80
N ARG A 309 -0.92 14.91 -1.02
CA ARG A 309 -1.36 14.34 -2.30
C ARG A 309 -1.79 15.43 -3.27
N ARG A 310 -1.43 15.25 -4.52
CA ARG A 310 -1.91 16.12 -5.62
C ARG A 310 -3.34 15.79 -5.98
N VAL A 311 -4.16 16.82 -6.04
CA VAL A 311 -5.56 16.71 -6.42
C VAL A 311 -5.91 17.71 -7.53
N ASN A 312 -6.89 17.35 -8.33
CA ASN A 312 -7.47 18.25 -9.32
C ASN A 312 -8.49 19.17 -8.62
N VAL A 313 -8.27 20.47 -8.69
CA VAL A 313 -9.17 21.49 -8.16
C VAL A 313 -9.79 22.29 -9.30
N ASN A 314 -11.06 22.63 -9.18
CA ASN A 314 -11.75 23.45 -10.18
C ASN A 314 -11.64 24.93 -9.79
N LEU A 315 -10.85 25.68 -10.56
CA LEU A 315 -10.69 27.12 -10.41
C LEU A 315 -11.48 27.84 -11.52
N ARG A 316 -12.66 28.36 -11.19
CA ARG A 316 -13.48 29.16 -12.11
C ARG A 316 -13.71 28.45 -13.47
N GLY A 317 -13.97 27.14 -13.46
CA GLY A 317 -14.19 26.35 -14.67
C GLY A 317 -12.94 25.83 -15.37
N GLN A 318 -11.74 26.06 -14.81
CA GLN A 318 -10.48 25.45 -15.27
C GLN A 318 -9.98 24.44 -14.23
N THR A 319 -9.54 23.29 -14.68
CA THR A 319 -8.91 22.28 -13.82
C THR A 319 -7.47 22.69 -13.57
N ALA A 320 -7.12 22.90 -12.30
CA ALA A 320 -5.75 23.08 -11.84
C ALA A 320 -5.35 21.91 -10.93
N VAL A 321 -4.06 21.63 -10.84
CA VAL A 321 -3.52 20.64 -9.91
C VAL A 321 -2.94 21.37 -8.71
N SER A 322 -3.29 20.95 -7.50
CA SER A 322 -2.74 21.52 -6.25
C SER A 322 -2.45 20.42 -5.25
N ASP A 323 -1.46 20.65 -4.39
CA ASP A 323 -1.21 19.78 -3.24
C ASP A 323 -2.32 20.00 -2.19
N TYR A 324 -3.00 18.92 -1.81
CA TYR A 324 -3.99 18.97 -0.74
C TYR A 324 -3.32 18.50 0.55
N VAL A 325 -2.91 19.46 1.36
CA VAL A 325 -2.05 19.28 2.53
C VAL A 325 -2.63 18.37 3.61
N THR A 326 -3.93 18.10 3.60
CA THR A 326 -4.59 17.18 4.54
C THR A 326 -4.85 15.78 3.97
N TRP A 327 -4.62 15.58 2.67
CA TRP A 327 -4.59 14.23 2.09
C TRP A 327 -3.13 13.80 1.97
N LEU A 328 -2.76 12.81 2.78
CA LEU A 328 -1.37 12.45 2.97
C LEU A 328 -1.06 11.09 2.33
N SER A 329 0.15 10.95 1.79
CA SER A 329 0.69 9.69 1.26
C SER A 329 1.99 9.39 1.99
N MET A 330 1.88 8.64 3.08
CA MET A 330 3.02 8.24 3.91
C MET A 330 3.82 7.14 3.22
N LEU A 331 5.14 7.24 3.30
CA LEU A 331 6.12 6.35 2.70
C LEU A 331 6.96 5.66 3.80
N PRO A 332 7.83 4.70 3.47
CA PRO A 332 8.62 3.96 4.46
C PRO A 332 9.41 4.84 5.46
N ALA A 333 9.84 6.04 5.04
CA ALA A 333 10.50 6.99 5.94
C ALA A 333 9.62 7.49 7.10
N ASN A 334 8.30 7.39 6.95
CA ASN A 334 7.31 7.77 7.94
C ASN A 334 6.91 6.61 8.86
N PHE A 335 7.36 5.40 8.57
CA PHE A 335 6.97 4.17 9.26
C PHE A 335 8.02 3.73 10.26
N LYS A 336 7.57 3.06 11.32
CA LYS A 336 8.45 2.40 12.26
C LYS A 336 8.99 1.11 11.62
N SER A 337 10.28 1.13 11.23
CA SER A 337 10.92 0.06 10.46
C SER A 337 11.16 -1.24 11.23
N ASP A 338 11.12 -1.21 12.57
CA ASP A 338 11.32 -2.34 13.46
C ASP A 338 10.02 -2.90 14.05
N ASP A 339 8.84 -2.40 13.62
CA ASP A 339 7.55 -2.96 14.01
C ASP A 339 6.97 -3.80 12.87
N ALA A 340 6.59 -5.05 13.18
CA ALA A 340 6.08 -6.01 12.20
C ALA A 340 4.83 -5.54 11.45
N ILE A 341 4.06 -4.60 11.99
CA ILE A 341 2.87 -4.05 11.31
C ILE A 341 3.26 -3.17 10.12
N THR A 342 4.35 -2.41 10.25
CA THR A 342 4.72 -1.33 9.32
C THR A 342 6.02 -1.54 8.57
N ALA A 343 6.91 -2.44 9.04
CA ALA A 343 8.27 -2.62 8.54
C ALA A 343 8.37 -2.77 7.02
N ASP A 344 7.43 -3.50 6.45
CA ASP A 344 7.46 -3.86 5.04
C ASP A 344 6.43 -3.09 4.18
N LEU A 345 5.63 -2.19 4.77
CA LEU A 345 4.63 -1.42 4.02
C LEU A 345 5.30 -0.34 3.16
N GLN A 346 4.77 -0.14 1.95
CA GLN A 346 5.36 0.81 0.99
C GLN A 346 4.64 2.16 0.97
N ARG A 347 3.34 2.16 1.18
CA ARG A 347 2.53 3.37 1.15
C ARG A 347 1.26 3.22 1.97
N ILE A 348 0.98 4.20 2.80
CA ILE A 348 -0.31 4.38 3.47
C ILE A 348 -0.86 5.76 3.13
N THR A 349 -2.13 5.83 2.79
CA THR A 349 -2.80 7.09 2.50
C THR A 349 -3.78 7.45 3.61
N PHE A 350 -3.84 8.73 3.94
CA PHE A 350 -4.74 9.31 4.94
C PHE A 350 -5.56 10.43 4.31
N ALA A 351 -6.75 10.68 4.87
CA ALA A 351 -7.65 11.75 4.43
C ALA A 351 -8.08 12.60 5.63
N SER A 352 -7.51 13.78 5.75
CA SER A 352 -7.75 14.72 6.86
C SER A 352 -7.59 14.08 8.25
N PRO A 353 -6.49 13.32 8.50
CA PRO A 353 -6.31 12.56 9.73
C PRO A 353 -6.29 13.45 10.97
N GLY A 354 -6.74 12.89 12.10
CA GLY A 354 -6.54 13.47 13.42
C GLY A 354 -5.08 13.38 13.89
N ILE A 355 -4.84 13.76 15.14
CA ILE A 355 -3.50 13.76 15.75
C ILE A 355 -3.58 13.00 17.07
N LEU A 356 -2.70 12.01 17.26
CA LEU A 356 -2.57 11.28 18.52
C LEU A 356 -1.46 11.89 19.37
N LYS A 357 -1.78 12.15 20.66
CA LYS A 357 -0.80 12.62 21.66
C LYS A 357 -0.80 11.69 22.86
N PRO A 358 0.36 11.45 23.50
CA PRO A 358 0.42 10.71 24.76
C PRO A 358 -0.17 11.54 25.91
N ILE A 359 -0.81 10.87 26.86
CA ILE A 359 -1.19 11.43 28.15
C ILE A 359 -0.33 10.77 29.23
N ASP A 360 0.48 11.56 29.90
CA ASP A 360 1.39 11.07 30.93
C ASP A 360 0.66 10.53 32.17
N GLY A 361 1.31 9.61 32.90
CA GLY A 361 0.82 9.11 34.18
C GLY A 361 -0.29 8.05 34.11
N LYS A 362 -0.58 7.50 32.94
CA LYS A 362 -1.63 6.48 32.74
C LYS A 362 -1.15 5.02 32.82
N GLY A 363 0.13 4.79 33.13
CA GLY A 363 0.71 3.44 33.19
C GLY A 363 0.94 2.79 31.83
N THR A 364 0.83 3.57 30.77
CA THR A 364 1.00 3.14 29.37
C THR A 364 2.02 4.01 28.66
N THR A 365 2.54 3.48 27.56
CA THR A 365 3.43 4.20 26.63
C THR A 365 2.83 4.14 25.22
N LEU A 366 2.79 5.27 24.56
CA LEU A 366 2.36 5.41 23.17
C LEU A 366 3.59 5.27 22.26
N LEU A 367 3.68 4.17 21.53
CA LEU A 367 4.75 3.90 20.56
C LEU A 367 4.27 4.26 19.16
N PRO A 368 4.81 5.31 18.53
CA PRO A 368 4.42 5.68 17.18
C PRO A 368 4.73 4.58 16.16
N LEU A 369 3.77 4.27 15.30
CA LEU A 369 3.91 3.38 14.14
C LEU A 369 4.04 4.17 12.84
N ILE A 370 3.25 5.26 12.72
CA ILE A 370 3.27 6.16 11.56
C ILE A 370 3.32 7.60 12.06
N GLN A 371 4.30 8.36 11.59
CA GLN A 371 4.51 9.77 11.95
C GLN A 371 4.82 10.62 10.72
N THR A 372 4.47 11.91 10.80
CA THR A 372 4.91 12.91 9.82
C THR A 372 6.39 13.26 10.00
N GLY A 373 6.95 13.96 9.02
CA GLY A 373 8.16 14.75 9.18
C GLY A 373 7.90 16.07 9.95
N THR A 374 8.86 16.98 9.88
CA THR A 374 8.79 18.30 10.54
C THR A 374 7.97 19.33 9.77
N GLN A 375 7.56 19.00 8.54
CA GLN A 375 6.73 19.86 7.69
C GLN A 375 5.24 19.78 8.01
N SER A 376 4.90 19.29 9.20
CA SER A 376 3.53 19.14 9.66
C SER A 376 2.91 20.44 10.22
N MET A 377 1.57 20.53 10.16
CA MET A 377 0.78 21.65 10.70
C MET A 377 -0.55 21.16 11.24
N GLU A 378 -0.98 21.65 12.40
CA GLU A 378 -2.33 21.45 12.92
C GLU A 378 -3.31 22.40 12.24
N ILE A 379 -4.37 21.89 11.62
CA ILE A 379 -5.38 22.64 10.87
C ILE A 379 -6.74 22.50 11.57
N ASP A 380 -7.49 23.59 11.67
CA ASP A 380 -8.84 23.53 12.23
C ASP A 380 -9.78 22.68 11.36
N VAL A 381 -10.50 21.74 11.96
CA VAL A 381 -11.51 20.89 11.29
C VAL A 381 -12.50 21.73 10.48
N ALA A 382 -12.88 22.91 10.97
CA ALA A 382 -13.80 23.80 10.27
C ALA A 382 -13.31 24.22 8.86
N LYS A 383 -12.00 24.24 8.62
CA LYS A 383 -11.41 24.59 7.31
C LYS A 383 -11.49 23.45 6.28
N VAL A 384 -11.67 22.20 6.73
CA VAL A 384 -11.64 21.01 5.86
C VAL A 384 -12.98 20.28 5.77
N ARG A 385 -13.87 20.44 6.76
CA ARG A 385 -15.11 19.66 6.88
C ARG A 385 -16.07 19.84 5.71
N THR A 386 -16.24 21.07 5.21
CA THR A 386 -17.24 21.35 4.17
C THR A 386 -16.61 22.25 3.12
N ASN A 387 -16.52 21.71 1.89
CA ASN A 387 -16.01 22.42 0.72
C ASN A 387 -14.66 23.13 0.97
N PRO A 388 -13.58 22.37 1.26
CA PRO A 388 -12.28 22.90 1.64
C PRO A 388 -11.67 23.77 0.53
N ASP A 389 -11.13 24.92 0.89
CA ASP A 389 -10.29 25.72 0.00
C ASP A 389 -8.87 25.15 -0.04
N VAL A 390 -8.67 24.14 -0.90
CA VAL A 390 -7.40 23.42 -1.05
C VAL A 390 -6.22 24.37 -1.31
N ILE A 391 -6.43 25.38 -2.15
CA ILE A 391 -5.39 26.35 -2.51
C ILE A 391 -5.13 27.33 -1.38
N GLY A 392 -6.19 27.77 -0.70
CA GLY A 392 -6.07 28.62 0.49
C GLY A 392 -5.32 27.92 1.61
N LEU A 393 -5.65 26.68 1.89
CA LEU A 393 -4.94 25.85 2.88
C LEU A 393 -3.45 25.73 2.58
N PHE A 394 -3.09 25.48 1.33
CA PHE A 394 -1.70 25.42 0.89
C PHE A 394 -0.98 26.77 1.02
N ARG A 395 -1.64 27.85 0.68
CA ARG A 395 -1.08 29.23 0.74
C ARG A 395 -0.85 29.70 2.17
N GLU A 396 -1.77 29.37 3.09
CA GLU A 396 -1.70 29.75 4.50
C GLU A 396 -0.84 28.78 5.33
N TYR A 397 -0.26 27.77 4.70
CA TYR A 397 0.46 26.71 5.38
C TYR A 397 1.75 27.22 6.03
N VAL A 398 1.91 26.95 7.32
CA VAL A 398 3.13 27.27 8.08
C VAL A 398 3.56 26.02 8.85
N PRO A 399 4.67 25.37 8.48
CA PRO A 399 5.15 24.18 9.17
C PRO A 399 5.41 24.43 10.65
N SER A 400 5.03 23.50 11.50
CA SER A 400 5.24 23.58 12.96
C SER A 400 6.68 23.27 13.39
N GLY A 401 7.46 22.60 12.56
CA GLY A 401 8.77 22.08 12.91
C GLY A 401 8.74 20.81 13.78
N GLU A 402 7.55 20.25 14.05
CA GLU A 402 7.37 19.10 14.93
C GLU A 402 6.80 17.90 14.16
N THR A 403 7.20 16.70 14.58
CA THR A 403 6.58 15.45 14.08
C THR A 403 5.26 15.19 14.79
N ARG A 404 4.31 14.59 14.09
CA ARG A 404 2.97 14.25 14.63
C ARG A 404 2.66 12.79 14.39
N THR A 405 2.00 12.15 15.35
CA THR A 405 1.65 10.72 15.31
C THR A 405 0.25 10.53 14.74
N LEU A 406 0.15 9.66 13.74
CA LEU A 406 -1.08 9.26 13.06
C LEU A 406 -1.57 7.88 13.46
N ALA A 407 -0.64 6.93 13.63
CA ALA A 407 -0.92 5.60 14.14
C ALA A 407 0.09 5.25 15.23
N ALA A 408 -0.37 4.59 16.28
CA ALA A 408 0.47 4.21 17.40
C ALA A 408 0.02 2.92 18.07
N ARG A 409 0.98 2.22 18.68
CA ARG A 409 0.75 1.09 19.57
C ARG A 409 0.76 1.57 21.00
N VAL A 410 -0.23 1.17 21.77
CA VAL A 410 -0.32 1.39 23.22
C VAL A 410 0.16 0.13 23.95
N ILE A 411 1.16 0.27 24.79
CA ILE A 411 1.73 -0.81 25.60
C ILE A 411 1.75 -0.36 27.07
N GLY A 412 1.52 -1.27 28.00
CA GLY A 412 1.59 -1.03 29.43
C GLY A 412 0.31 -1.48 30.14
N LYS A 413 0.11 -1.00 31.36
CA LYS A 413 -0.98 -1.42 32.25
C LYS A 413 -1.91 -0.26 32.56
N PRO A 414 -2.89 0.01 31.68
CA PRO A 414 -3.86 1.07 31.91
C PRO A 414 -4.76 0.74 33.10
N THR A 415 -5.34 1.79 33.69
CA THR A 415 -6.46 1.69 34.64
C THR A 415 -7.78 1.80 33.88
N THR A 416 -8.84 1.25 34.50
CA THR A 416 -10.19 1.29 33.94
C THR A 416 -10.68 2.72 33.68
N ALA A 417 -11.43 2.90 32.59
CA ALA A 417 -12.20 4.11 32.33
C ALA A 417 -13.46 4.24 33.23
N PHE A 418 -13.77 3.21 34.02
CA PHE A 418 -14.95 3.12 34.88
C PHE A 418 -14.56 2.86 36.33
N PRO A 419 -13.98 3.83 37.04
CA PRO A 419 -13.50 3.63 38.43
C PRO A 419 -14.61 3.25 39.40
N ASP A 420 -15.86 3.65 39.13
CA ASP A 420 -17.03 3.36 39.95
C ASP A 420 -17.68 1.99 39.67
N GLY A 421 -17.08 1.20 38.78
CA GLY A 421 -17.59 -0.11 38.38
C GLY A 421 -18.51 -0.07 37.15
N PRO A 422 -19.27 -1.16 36.90
CA PRO A 422 -20.15 -1.27 35.75
C PRO A 422 -21.25 -0.21 35.76
N PRO A 423 -21.66 0.32 34.59
CA PRO A 423 -22.79 1.24 34.48
C PRO A 423 -24.07 0.62 35.04
N PRO A 424 -24.94 1.42 35.69
CA PRO A 424 -26.21 0.91 36.19
C PRO A 424 -27.11 0.44 35.05
N LEU A 425 -27.82 -0.67 35.30
CA LEU A 425 -28.82 -1.14 34.32
C LEU A 425 -29.96 -0.11 34.21
N PRO A 426 -30.52 0.06 32.99
CA PRO A 426 -31.72 0.89 32.83
C PRO A 426 -32.85 0.44 33.73
N GLU A 427 -33.66 1.40 34.23
CA GLU A 427 -34.80 1.12 35.10
C GLU A 427 -35.71 0.02 34.51
N GLY A 428 -36.00 -1.02 35.31
CA GLY A 428 -36.85 -2.15 34.92
C GLY A 428 -36.15 -3.30 34.19
N GLN A 429 -34.84 -3.23 33.93
CA GLN A 429 -34.07 -4.37 33.43
C GLN A 429 -33.47 -5.20 34.58
N ILE A 430 -33.58 -6.52 34.45
CA ILE A 430 -32.98 -7.49 35.39
C ILE A 430 -31.63 -7.92 34.79
N ALA A 431 -30.60 -8.01 35.65
CA ALA A 431 -29.30 -8.54 35.24
C ALA A 431 -29.44 -9.97 34.72
N LEU A 432 -28.92 -10.22 33.54
CA LEU A 432 -28.88 -11.56 32.94
C LEU A 432 -27.58 -12.28 33.37
N PRO A 433 -27.55 -13.62 33.37
CA PRO A 433 -26.31 -14.37 33.53
C PRO A 433 -25.29 -13.93 32.48
N GLY A 434 -24.11 -13.48 32.95
CA GLY A 434 -23.05 -12.95 32.09
C GLY A 434 -23.03 -11.42 31.97
N ASP A 435 -24.01 -10.69 32.51
CA ASP A 435 -23.89 -9.24 32.67
C ASP A 435 -22.76 -8.94 33.66
N ALA A 436 -22.01 -7.85 33.40
CA ALA A 436 -20.90 -7.44 34.25
C ALA A 436 -21.37 -7.17 35.69
N THR A 437 -20.73 -7.80 36.66
CA THR A 437 -20.95 -7.59 38.06
C THR A 437 -19.77 -6.84 38.69
N SER A 438 -19.99 -6.20 39.83
CA SER A 438 -18.90 -5.52 40.54
C SER A 438 -17.80 -6.48 41.01
N GLU A 439 -18.11 -7.76 41.21
CA GLU A 439 -17.15 -8.80 41.62
C GLU A 439 -16.17 -9.18 40.49
N SER A 440 -16.56 -9.02 39.22
CA SER A 440 -15.71 -9.30 38.07
C SER A 440 -14.99 -8.06 37.49
N HIS A 441 -15.17 -6.90 38.17
CA HIS A 441 -14.60 -5.62 37.70
C HIS A 441 -13.09 -5.55 37.90
N ILE A 442 -12.38 -5.28 36.81
CA ILE A 442 -10.92 -5.10 36.79
C ILE A 442 -10.62 -3.60 36.79
N THR A 443 -9.85 -3.14 37.77
CA THR A 443 -9.44 -1.74 37.89
C THR A 443 -8.16 -1.40 37.15
N THR A 444 -7.25 -2.37 37.03
CA THR A 444 -5.95 -2.20 36.36
C THR A 444 -5.57 -3.48 35.63
N ALA A 445 -5.04 -3.35 34.44
CA ALA A 445 -4.59 -4.50 33.65
C ALA A 445 -3.48 -5.29 34.36
N ALA A 446 -3.64 -6.62 34.47
CA ALA A 446 -2.66 -7.49 35.10
C ALA A 446 -1.39 -7.67 34.23
N LYS A 447 -1.54 -7.65 32.91
CA LYS A 447 -0.48 -7.76 31.91
C LYS A 447 -0.47 -6.51 31.03
N ASP A 448 0.60 -6.31 30.32
CA ASP A 448 0.67 -5.25 29.31
C ASP A 448 -0.39 -5.47 28.24
N VAL A 449 -1.15 -4.43 27.94
CA VAL A 449 -2.14 -4.43 26.86
C VAL A 449 -1.46 -4.24 25.51
N SER A 450 -2.10 -4.69 24.45
CA SER A 450 -1.67 -4.45 23.07
C SER A 450 -2.85 -3.88 22.28
N VAL A 451 -2.84 -2.57 22.10
CA VAL A 451 -3.86 -1.84 21.34
C VAL A 451 -3.16 -1.02 20.27
N VAL A 452 -3.69 -1.02 19.07
CA VAL A 452 -3.26 -0.13 17.99
C VAL A 452 -4.34 0.90 17.75
N VAL A 453 -3.97 2.18 17.78
CA VAL A 453 -4.87 3.31 17.54
C VAL A 453 -4.41 4.06 16.29
N VAL A 454 -5.35 4.35 15.40
CA VAL A 454 -5.16 5.10 14.15
C VAL A 454 -6.11 6.29 14.14
N SER A 455 -5.63 7.45 13.74
CA SER A 455 -6.37 8.71 13.81
C SER A 455 -7.10 9.11 12.52
N ASP A 456 -7.41 8.14 11.68
CA ASP A 456 -8.16 8.35 10.43
C ASP A 456 -8.99 7.10 10.11
N VAL A 457 -10.27 7.29 9.93
CA VAL A 457 -11.22 6.24 9.53
C VAL A 457 -11.35 6.16 8.02
N ASP A 458 -11.23 7.31 7.36
CA ASP A 458 -11.44 7.45 5.92
C ASP A 458 -10.39 6.68 5.12
N MET A 459 -9.20 6.47 5.70
CA MET A 459 -8.16 5.63 5.10
C MET A 459 -8.60 4.21 4.77
N LEU A 460 -9.68 3.72 5.38
CA LEU A 460 -10.24 2.39 5.14
C LEU A 460 -11.15 2.32 3.91
N HIS A 461 -11.67 3.47 3.44
CA HIS A 461 -12.57 3.52 2.29
C HIS A 461 -11.81 3.43 0.97
N GLU A 462 -12.32 2.64 0.02
CA GLU A 462 -11.67 2.26 -1.24
C GLU A 462 -11.12 3.46 -2.04
N GLN A 463 -11.83 4.59 -2.05
CA GLN A 463 -11.43 5.78 -2.80
C GLN A 463 -10.06 6.33 -2.41
N PHE A 464 -9.55 6.03 -1.20
CA PHE A 464 -8.29 6.56 -0.72
C PHE A 464 -7.09 5.64 -1.01
N TRP A 465 -7.32 4.34 -1.30
CA TRP A 465 -6.25 3.37 -1.48
C TRP A 465 -6.41 2.43 -2.68
N MET A 466 -7.55 2.51 -3.40
CA MET A 466 -7.79 1.73 -4.62
C MET A 466 -8.09 2.65 -5.79
N GLU A 467 -7.71 2.23 -6.99
CA GLU A 467 -8.14 2.84 -8.24
C GLU A 467 -8.87 1.82 -9.11
N THR A 468 -9.89 2.30 -9.78
CA THR A 468 -10.66 1.48 -10.71
C THR A 468 -10.03 1.52 -12.09
N ARG A 469 -9.57 0.39 -12.60
CA ARG A 469 -9.03 0.23 -13.96
C ARG A 469 -10.01 -0.55 -14.81
N GLN A 470 -10.23 -0.09 -16.01
CA GLN A 470 -10.98 -0.84 -17.03
C GLN A 470 -10.00 -1.56 -17.94
N LEU A 471 -10.17 -2.89 -18.04
CA LEU A 471 -9.45 -3.71 -18.99
C LEU A 471 -10.49 -4.45 -19.84
N PHE A 472 -10.53 -4.18 -21.14
CA PHE A 472 -11.58 -4.63 -22.05
C PHE A 472 -13.00 -4.21 -21.56
N SER A 473 -13.88 -5.14 -21.23
CA SER A 473 -15.22 -4.88 -20.70
C SER A 473 -15.35 -5.11 -19.20
N GLN A 474 -14.24 -5.44 -18.50
CA GLN A 474 -14.22 -5.71 -17.07
C GLN A 474 -13.57 -4.56 -16.30
N THR A 475 -14.12 -4.31 -15.14
CA THR A 475 -13.64 -3.27 -14.23
C THR A 475 -12.94 -3.95 -13.05
N PHE A 476 -11.69 -3.58 -12.81
CA PHE A 476 -10.87 -4.11 -11.72
C PHE A 476 -10.52 -2.98 -10.75
N ASN A 477 -10.63 -3.28 -9.47
CA ASN A 477 -10.12 -2.41 -8.42
C ASN A 477 -8.69 -2.83 -8.08
N VAL A 478 -7.73 -1.93 -8.28
CA VAL A 478 -6.31 -2.16 -8.04
C VAL A 478 -5.85 -1.29 -6.88
N PRO A 479 -5.34 -1.88 -5.78
CA PRO A 479 -4.80 -1.08 -4.68
C PRO A 479 -3.53 -0.34 -5.14
N PHE A 480 -3.43 0.94 -4.79
CA PHE A 480 -2.22 1.76 -4.95
C PHE A 480 -1.56 2.11 -3.61
N ALA A 481 -2.15 1.68 -2.50
CA ALA A 481 -1.62 1.84 -1.15
C ALA A 481 -2.00 0.64 -0.26
N ASN A 482 -1.24 0.43 0.82
CA ASN A 482 -1.32 -0.71 1.72
C ASN A 482 -2.31 -0.52 2.89
N ASN A 483 -3.34 0.29 2.72
CA ASN A 483 -4.23 0.65 3.82
C ASN A 483 -4.95 -0.56 4.45
N ALA A 484 -5.49 -1.45 3.61
CA ALA A 484 -6.10 -2.67 4.09
C ALA A 484 -5.08 -3.68 4.63
N ASP A 485 -3.87 -3.73 4.04
CA ASP A 485 -2.80 -4.58 4.56
C ASP A 485 -2.37 -4.17 5.96
N PHE A 486 -2.30 -2.86 6.25
CA PHE A 486 -2.05 -2.36 7.60
C PHE A 486 -3.07 -2.90 8.60
N ALA A 487 -4.37 -2.88 8.27
CA ALA A 487 -5.42 -3.41 9.13
C ALA A 487 -5.26 -4.91 9.38
N VAL A 488 -5.03 -5.68 8.30
CA VAL A 488 -4.82 -7.12 8.40
C VAL A 488 -3.54 -7.45 9.17
N ASN A 489 -2.42 -6.76 8.89
CA ASN A 489 -1.15 -6.95 9.61
C ASN A 489 -1.29 -6.65 11.11
N ALA A 490 -2.02 -5.58 11.47
CA ALA A 490 -2.26 -5.24 12.86
C ALA A 490 -3.07 -6.33 13.59
N LEU A 491 -4.15 -6.82 13.00
CA LEU A 491 -4.95 -7.91 13.55
C LEU A 491 -4.16 -9.23 13.64
N GLU A 492 -3.39 -9.56 12.61
CA GLU A 492 -2.58 -10.77 12.57
C GLU A 492 -1.45 -10.75 13.60
N ASN A 493 -0.72 -9.64 13.72
CA ASN A 493 0.31 -9.44 14.75
C ASN A 493 -0.29 -9.60 16.17
N MET A 494 -1.49 -9.07 16.39
CA MET A 494 -2.20 -9.23 17.66
C MET A 494 -2.66 -10.67 17.87
N SER A 495 -3.08 -11.40 16.84
CA SER A 495 -3.53 -12.80 16.95
C SER A 495 -2.39 -13.81 17.05
N GLY A 496 -1.14 -13.39 16.87
CA GLY A 496 0.07 -14.23 17.00
C GLY A 496 0.57 -14.80 15.68
N GLY A 497 0.00 -14.42 14.52
CA GLY A 497 0.48 -14.79 13.19
C GLY A 497 1.44 -13.74 12.62
N THR A 498 2.52 -14.16 11.97
CA THR A 498 3.48 -13.24 11.33
C THR A 498 3.86 -13.64 9.91
N ALA A 499 3.54 -14.87 9.51
CA ALA A 499 4.05 -15.48 8.29
C ALA A 499 3.61 -14.78 6.99
N LEU A 500 2.37 -14.28 6.92
CA LEU A 500 1.86 -13.61 5.70
C LEU A 500 2.19 -12.11 5.63
N MET A 501 2.64 -11.48 6.74
CA MET A 501 2.89 -10.03 6.75
C MET A 501 4.01 -9.62 5.78
N SER A 502 5.15 -10.31 5.83
CA SER A 502 6.29 -10.05 4.94
C SER A 502 5.95 -10.28 3.46
N LEU A 503 5.04 -11.21 3.19
CA LEU A 503 4.58 -11.53 1.83
C LEU A 503 3.67 -10.45 1.25
N ARG A 504 2.74 -9.90 2.03
CA ARG A 504 1.83 -8.82 1.57
C ARG A 504 2.62 -7.60 1.14
N ALA A 505 3.59 -7.21 1.93
CA ALA A 505 4.44 -6.07 1.65
C ALA A 505 5.24 -6.22 0.35
N ARG A 506 5.78 -7.41 0.11
CA ARG A 506 6.58 -7.71 -1.08
C ARG A 506 5.73 -7.70 -2.36
N SER A 507 4.48 -8.14 -2.28
CA SER A 507 3.57 -8.20 -3.42
C SER A 507 3.14 -6.82 -3.93
N GLN A 508 3.17 -5.80 -3.07
CA GLN A 508 2.77 -4.43 -3.37
C GLN A 508 3.95 -3.47 -3.52
N ALA A 509 5.14 -3.95 -3.88
CA ALA A 509 6.28 -3.10 -4.18
C ALA A 509 5.93 -2.15 -5.35
N PHE A 510 5.36 -1.00 -4.99
CA PHE A 510 5.09 0.07 -5.95
C PHE A 510 6.42 0.68 -6.38
N ARG A 511 6.88 0.31 -7.57
CA ARG A 511 8.04 0.93 -8.21
C ARG A 511 7.71 2.36 -8.62
N SER A 512 7.65 3.26 -7.66
CA SER A 512 7.85 4.67 -7.98
C SER A 512 9.33 4.87 -8.26
N PHE A 513 9.66 5.60 -9.32
CA PHE A 513 11.04 6.05 -9.53
C PHE A 513 11.38 7.08 -8.44
N THR A 514 11.66 6.57 -7.22
CA THR A 514 11.91 7.41 -6.04
C THR A 514 12.95 8.48 -6.30
N TYR A 515 14.00 8.16 -7.07
CA TYR A 515 15.00 9.14 -7.47
C TYR A 515 14.40 10.28 -8.33
N VAL A 516 13.51 9.95 -9.27
CA VAL A 516 12.83 10.97 -10.10
C VAL A 516 11.88 11.81 -9.24
N ASP A 517 11.14 11.14 -8.33
CA ASP A 517 10.26 11.81 -7.40
C ASP A 517 11.03 12.71 -6.41
N ASP A 518 12.20 12.27 -5.94
CA ASP A 518 13.06 13.05 -5.03
C ASP A 518 13.68 14.26 -5.74
N VAL A 519 14.21 14.09 -6.95
CA VAL A 519 14.70 15.21 -7.76
C VAL A 519 13.58 16.20 -8.08
N ARG A 520 12.39 15.68 -8.37
CA ARG A 520 11.20 16.49 -8.62
C ARG A 520 10.77 17.26 -7.36
N LYS A 521 10.71 16.59 -6.20
CA LYS A 521 10.38 17.21 -4.91
C LYS A 521 11.40 18.30 -4.54
N GLU A 522 12.69 18.06 -4.78
CA GLU A 522 13.73 19.05 -4.50
C GLU A 522 13.62 20.26 -5.42
N ALA A 523 13.40 20.05 -6.72
CA ALA A 523 13.13 21.12 -7.66
C ALA A 523 11.85 21.90 -7.27
N GLU A 524 10.77 21.21 -6.94
CA GLU A 524 9.52 21.82 -6.47
C GLU A 524 9.72 22.62 -5.16
N ARG A 525 10.56 22.15 -4.24
CA ARG A 525 10.89 22.86 -2.99
C ARG A 525 11.61 24.18 -3.27
N GLN A 526 12.62 24.17 -4.12
CA GLN A 526 13.39 25.38 -4.47
C GLN A 526 12.53 26.45 -5.17
N PHE A 527 11.59 26.04 -6.00
CA PHE A 527 10.70 26.96 -6.71
C PHE A 527 9.47 27.38 -5.89
N ARG A 528 9.04 26.59 -4.93
CA ARG A 528 7.84 26.83 -4.10
C ARG A 528 7.96 28.09 -3.27
N ASP A 529 9.08 28.30 -2.59
CA ASP A 529 9.32 29.48 -1.76
C ASP A 529 9.23 30.76 -2.61
N LYS A 530 9.78 30.70 -3.82
CA LYS A 530 9.75 31.83 -4.76
C LYS A 530 8.36 32.06 -5.36
N GLU A 531 7.64 31.00 -5.64
CA GLU A 531 6.24 31.09 -6.12
C GLU A 531 5.33 31.69 -5.05
N GLN A 532 5.46 31.27 -3.78
CA GLN A 532 4.70 31.82 -2.66
C GLN A 532 5.01 33.29 -2.42
N GLU A 533 6.27 33.69 -2.48
CA GLU A 533 6.71 35.07 -2.35
C GLU A 533 6.08 35.96 -3.44
N LEU A 534 6.17 35.54 -4.70
CA LEU A 534 5.60 36.25 -5.84
C LEU A 534 4.07 36.30 -5.80
N ALA A 535 3.42 35.20 -5.36
CA ALA A 535 1.97 35.15 -5.20
C ALA A 535 1.49 36.13 -4.11
N LYS A 536 2.22 36.20 -2.99
CA LYS A 536 1.93 37.15 -1.90
C LYS A 536 2.08 38.60 -2.34
N GLN A 537 3.18 38.91 -3.04
CA GLN A 537 3.40 40.26 -3.59
C GLN A 537 2.31 40.65 -4.59
N LEU A 538 1.87 39.71 -5.45
CA LEU A 538 0.79 39.93 -6.40
C LEU A 538 -0.55 40.25 -5.69
N GLU A 539 -0.85 39.56 -4.59
CA GLU A 539 -2.08 39.77 -3.83
C GLU A 539 -2.05 41.11 -3.10
N THR A 540 -0.91 41.50 -2.54
CA THR A 540 -0.71 42.80 -1.92
C THR A 540 -0.98 43.93 -2.92
N ILE A 541 -0.38 43.87 -4.11
CA ILE A 541 -0.58 44.87 -5.16
C ILE A 541 -2.02 44.93 -5.67
N LYS A 542 -2.69 43.78 -5.77
CA LYS A 542 -4.10 43.74 -6.13
C LYS A 542 -4.99 44.42 -5.08
N THR A 543 -4.69 44.20 -3.79
CA THR A 543 -5.43 44.80 -2.69
C THR A 543 -5.21 46.31 -2.68
N GLU A 544 -3.97 46.78 -2.82
CA GLU A 544 -3.66 48.21 -2.91
C GLU A 544 -4.31 48.89 -4.11
N LEU A 545 -4.33 48.21 -5.26
CA LEU A 545 -5.04 48.72 -6.46
C LEU A 545 -6.56 48.79 -6.23
N ALA A 546 -7.15 47.76 -5.59
CA ALA A 546 -8.57 47.72 -5.28
C ALA A 546 -8.96 48.82 -4.26
N GLU A 547 -8.13 49.04 -3.24
CA GLU A 547 -8.34 50.12 -2.28
C GLU A 547 -8.27 51.50 -2.93
N LEU A 548 -7.33 51.71 -3.85
CA LEU A 548 -7.21 52.93 -4.63
C LEU A 548 -8.44 53.19 -5.48
N LEU A 549 -8.97 52.15 -6.14
CA LEU A 549 -10.18 52.21 -6.95
C LEU A 549 -11.46 52.36 -6.11
N ASN A 550 -11.52 51.77 -4.90
CA ASN A 550 -12.68 51.86 -4.01
C ASN A 550 -12.75 53.22 -3.29
N ARG A 551 -11.62 53.91 -3.02
CA ARG A 551 -11.60 55.28 -2.52
C ARG A 551 -12.23 56.26 -3.52
N GLU A 552 -12.12 55.96 -4.80
CA GLU A 552 -12.75 56.73 -5.88
C GLU A 552 -14.31 56.62 -5.90
N GLN A 553 -14.89 55.49 -5.48
CA GLN A 553 -16.33 55.29 -5.43
C GLN A 553 -17.04 55.96 -4.23
N ALA A 554 -16.29 56.21 -3.13
CA ALA A 554 -16.87 56.80 -1.92
C ALA A 554 -16.97 58.37 -1.96
N GLY A 555 -16.40 59.04 -2.96
CA GLY A 555 -16.30 60.48 -3.03
C GLY A 555 -17.20 61.21 -4.01
N GLY A 556 -18.18 60.57 -4.64
CA GLY A 556 -19.34 61.24 -5.30
C GLY A 556 -19.05 62.13 -6.52
N GLU A 557 -17.84 62.33 -7.00
CA GLU A 557 -17.55 63.03 -8.28
C GLU A 557 -16.17 62.54 -8.84
N LEU A 558 -16.18 62.04 -10.07
CA LEU A 558 -15.04 61.44 -10.77
C LEU A 558 -13.98 62.51 -11.12
N ILE A 559 -13.14 62.91 -10.16
CA ILE A 559 -11.91 63.62 -10.45
C ILE A 559 -10.70 62.79 -10.01
N ILE A 560 -10.31 61.83 -10.86
CA ILE A 560 -9.07 61.06 -10.68
C ILE A 560 -7.92 62.06 -10.82
N GLY A 561 -7.24 62.35 -9.71
CA GLY A 561 -6.05 63.19 -9.72
C GLY A 561 -4.95 62.61 -10.61
N PRO A 562 -4.16 63.41 -11.29
CA PRO A 562 -3.05 62.91 -12.14
C PRO A 562 -2.09 62.00 -11.41
N GLN A 563 -1.93 62.15 -10.08
CA GLN A 563 -1.09 61.31 -9.22
C GLN A 563 -1.67 59.93 -8.96
N ASP A 564 -3.00 59.80 -8.80
CA ASP A 564 -3.63 58.51 -8.52
C ASP A 564 -3.73 57.66 -9.79
N LYS A 565 -3.91 58.29 -10.96
CA LYS A 565 -3.77 57.62 -12.27
C LYS A 565 -2.36 57.05 -12.48
N ALA A 566 -1.33 57.82 -12.14
CA ALA A 566 0.06 57.40 -12.28
C ALA A 566 0.37 56.18 -11.36
N LYS A 567 -0.12 56.20 -10.09
CA LYS A 567 0.01 55.06 -9.16
C LYS A 567 -0.75 53.82 -9.63
N ALA A 568 -1.97 53.98 -10.11
CA ALA A 568 -2.75 52.88 -10.64
C ALA A 568 -2.11 52.23 -11.87
N GLU A 569 -1.49 53.01 -12.75
CA GLU A 569 -0.72 52.51 -13.89
C GLU A 569 0.57 51.81 -13.43
N GLU A 570 1.24 52.35 -12.41
CA GLU A 570 2.41 51.71 -11.81
C GLU A 570 2.10 50.35 -11.21
N TYR A 571 1.02 50.23 -10.41
CA TYR A 571 0.54 48.96 -9.84
C TYR A 571 0.15 47.95 -10.93
N ARG A 572 -0.48 48.43 -12.01
CA ARG A 572 -0.80 47.55 -13.16
C ARG A 572 0.46 47.03 -13.86
N ARG A 573 1.50 47.86 -14.00
CA ARG A 573 2.80 47.43 -14.56
C ARG A 573 3.49 46.40 -13.67
N GLN A 574 3.53 46.68 -12.35
CA GLN A 574 4.10 45.74 -11.37
C GLN A 574 3.36 44.42 -11.38
N MET A 575 2.03 44.41 -11.46
CA MET A 575 1.21 43.22 -11.53
C MET A 575 1.47 42.40 -12.81
N ILE A 576 1.72 43.04 -13.94
CA ILE A 576 2.07 42.37 -15.20
C ILE A 576 3.46 41.72 -15.07
N THR A 577 4.42 42.42 -14.48
CA THR A 577 5.78 41.92 -14.26
C THR A 577 5.77 40.72 -13.31
N LEU A 578 5.10 40.81 -12.17
CA LEU A 578 4.99 39.70 -11.22
C LEU A 578 4.27 38.48 -11.81
N ARG A 579 3.22 38.69 -12.62
CA ARG A 579 2.57 37.58 -13.34
C ARG A 579 3.48 36.92 -14.38
N LYS A 580 4.36 37.70 -15.00
CA LYS A 580 5.35 37.17 -15.92
C LYS A 580 6.39 36.34 -15.15
N GLU A 581 6.93 36.87 -14.07
CA GLU A 581 7.90 36.16 -13.22
C GLU A 581 7.31 34.88 -12.64
N LEU A 582 6.07 34.90 -12.17
CA LEU A 582 5.38 33.70 -11.69
C LEU A 582 5.25 32.64 -12.79
N ARG A 583 4.90 33.07 -14.01
CA ARG A 583 4.80 32.16 -15.16
C ARG A 583 6.17 31.59 -15.55
N ASP A 584 7.22 32.41 -15.50
CA ASP A 584 8.57 31.98 -15.84
C ASP A 584 9.10 30.95 -14.82
N VAL A 585 8.78 31.13 -13.52
CA VAL A 585 9.09 30.15 -12.47
C VAL A 585 8.36 28.82 -12.72
N GLN A 586 7.06 28.88 -12.99
CA GLN A 586 6.25 27.67 -13.29
C GLN A 586 6.70 26.97 -14.59
N TYR A 587 7.12 27.74 -15.59
CA TYR A 587 7.65 27.18 -16.84
C TYR A 587 9.02 26.51 -16.64
N SER A 588 9.91 27.14 -15.87
CA SER A 588 11.24 26.58 -15.57
C SER A 588 11.13 25.25 -14.84
N LEU A 589 10.24 25.16 -13.85
CA LEU A 589 9.99 23.90 -13.10
C LEU A 589 9.54 22.78 -14.07
N ARG A 590 8.57 23.08 -14.93
CA ARG A 590 8.06 22.08 -15.91
C ARG A 590 9.14 21.64 -16.89
N LYS A 591 9.95 22.59 -17.37
CA LYS A 591 11.04 22.32 -18.31
C LYS A 591 12.11 21.41 -17.71
N ASP A 592 12.51 21.66 -16.45
CA ASP A 592 13.54 20.85 -15.78
C ASP A 592 13.07 19.40 -15.57
N ILE A 593 11.77 19.20 -15.30
CA ILE A 593 11.15 17.87 -15.20
C ILE A 593 11.13 17.16 -16.56
N ASP A 594 10.72 17.86 -17.62
CA ASP A 594 10.67 17.30 -18.98
C ASP A 594 12.07 16.96 -19.50
N ASP A 595 13.08 17.80 -19.22
CA ASP A 595 14.48 17.56 -19.60
C ASP A 595 15.06 16.35 -18.86
N LEU A 596 14.71 16.14 -17.57
CA LEU A 596 15.10 14.96 -16.81
C LEU A 596 14.48 13.68 -17.39
N ASP A 597 13.18 13.69 -17.70
CA ASP A 597 12.48 12.55 -18.32
C ASP A 597 13.09 12.19 -19.69
N ALA A 598 13.40 13.21 -20.51
CA ALA A 598 14.07 13.03 -21.79
C ALA A 598 15.48 12.43 -21.64
N LEU A 599 16.25 12.87 -20.64
CA LEU A 599 17.60 12.35 -20.35
C LEU A 599 17.53 10.88 -19.93
N LEU A 600 16.61 10.51 -19.03
CA LEU A 600 16.43 9.14 -18.57
C LEU A 600 16.00 8.20 -19.71
N LYS A 601 15.09 8.65 -20.57
CA LYS A 601 14.70 7.92 -21.79
C LYS A 601 15.89 7.74 -22.72
N PHE A 602 16.71 8.76 -22.92
CA PHE A 602 17.91 8.67 -23.74
C PHE A 602 18.93 7.67 -23.17
N ILE A 603 19.20 7.70 -21.86
CA ILE A 603 20.12 6.76 -21.21
C ILE A 603 19.63 5.32 -21.38
N ASN A 604 18.35 5.05 -21.09
CA ASN A 604 17.80 3.70 -21.15
C ASN A 604 17.68 3.14 -22.58
N ILE A 605 17.31 3.98 -23.55
CA ILE A 605 17.00 3.52 -24.91
C ILE A 605 18.24 3.59 -25.83
N ALA A 606 19.08 4.62 -25.71
CA ALA A 606 20.16 4.87 -26.64
C ALA A 606 21.56 4.63 -26.06
N ALA A 607 21.86 5.05 -24.84
CA ALA A 607 23.22 5.02 -24.30
C ALA A 607 23.76 3.58 -24.12
N ILE A 608 22.95 2.66 -23.61
CA ILE A 608 23.35 1.27 -23.39
C ILE A 608 23.65 0.54 -24.71
N PRO A 609 22.77 0.55 -25.71
CA PRO A 609 23.09 -0.03 -27.03
C PRO A 609 24.31 0.60 -27.71
N LEU A 610 24.48 1.92 -27.60
CA LEU A 610 25.65 2.63 -28.14
C LEU A 610 26.95 2.21 -27.48
N LEU A 611 26.95 2.05 -26.16
CA LEU A 611 28.11 1.60 -25.38
C LEU A 611 28.49 0.17 -25.73
N LEU A 612 27.51 -0.73 -25.84
CA LEU A 612 27.75 -2.11 -26.29
C LEU A 612 28.27 -2.16 -27.70
N GLY A 613 27.73 -1.33 -28.62
CA GLY A 613 28.23 -1.19 -29.99
C GLY A 613 29.67 -0.69 -30.05
N ALA A 614 30.03 0.29 -29.23
CA ALA A 614 31.39 0.82 -29.11
C ALA A 614 32.37 -0.24 -28.60
N VAL A 615 31.99 -0.99 -27.52
CA VAL A 615 32.80 -2.10 -26.98
C VAL A 615 33.02 -3.18 -28.04
N ALA A 616 31.98 -3.58 -28.77
CA ALA A 616 32.06 -4.56 -29.85
C ALA A 616 32.99 -4.07 -31.00
N LEU A 617 32.90 -2.80 -31.38
CA LEU A 617 33.75 -2.18 -32.39
C LEU A 617 35.22 -2.16 -31.93
N ILE A 618 35.51 -1.76 -30.71
CA ILE A 618 36.87 -1.76 -30.14
C ILE A 618 37.42 -3.17 -30.16
N TRP A 619 36.64 -4.17 -29.74
CA TRP A 619 37.06 -5.57 -29.75
C TRP A 619 37.36 -6.10 -31.12
N LEU A 620 36.56 -5.74 -32.14
CA LEU A 620 36.79 -6.04 -33.57
C LEU A 620 38.08 -5.40 -34.09
N LEU A 621 38.34 -4.14 -33.74
CA LEU A 621 39.55 -3.40 -34.16
C LEU A 621 40.82 -3.99 -33.52
N VAL A 622 40.77 -4.29 -32.22
CA VAL A 622 41.87 -4.96 -31.51
C VAL A 622 42.11 -6.37 -32.06
N GLY A 623 41.04 -7.10 -32.36
CA GLY A 623 41.13 -8.42 -32.98
C GLY A 623 41.78 -8.37 -34.37
N ARG A 624 41.43 -7.37 -35.19
CA ARG A 624 42.08 -7.12 -36.50
C ARG A 624 43.54 -6.72 -36.35
N ALA A 625 43.88 -5.83 -35.43
CA ALA A 625 45.26 -5.41 -35.15
C ALA A 625 46.14 -6.57 -34.68
N ARG A 626 45.63 -7.44 -33.81
CA ARG A 626 46.32 -8.66 -33.32
C ARG A 626 46.54 -9.67 -34.47
N ARG A 627 45.58 -9.83 -35.39
CA ARG A 627 45.75 -10.69 -36.57
C ARG A 627 46.80 -10.11 -37.53
N ALA A 628 46.77 -8.81 -37.81
CA ALA A 628 47.76 -8.14 -38.66
C ALA A 628 49.19 -8.22 -38.10
N ARG A 629 49.38 -8.10 -36.76
CA ARG A 629 50.66 -8.32 -36.09
C ARG A 629 51.17 -9.78 -36.23
N ARG A 630 50.28 -10.78 -36.13
CA ARG A 630 50.64 -12.19 -36.32
C ARG A 630 51.04 -12.54 -37.76
N TYR A 631 50.45 -11.86 -38.74
CA TYR A 631 50.85 -12.02 -40.17
C TYR A 631 52.22 -11.44 -40.42
N ARG A 632 52.56 -10.25 -39.90
CA ARG A 632 53.89 -9.61 -40.06
C ARG A 632 55.02 -10.40 -39.34
N LEU A 633 54.72 -11.11 -38.28
CA LEU A 633 55.70 -11.98 -37.55
C LEU A 633 55.86 -13.36 -38.20
N ARG A 634 55.10 -13.70 -39.25
CA ARG A 634 55.25 -14.93 -40.04
C ARG A 634 55.99 -14.69 -41.35
N GLU A 635 56.09 -13.45 -41.81
CA GLU A 635 56.85 -13.08 -43.00
C GLU A 635 58.27 -12.58 -42.69
N ALA A 636 58.61 -12.34 -41.42
CA ALA A 636 59.96 -12.10 -40.96
C ALA A 636 60.53 -13.40 -40.34
#